data_88031b94ebf1ff125dc6ae6aa18ecfac
#
_entry.id   88031b94ebf1ff125dc6ae6aa18ecfac
#
_cell.length_a   1.000
_cell.length_b   1.000
_cell.length_c   1.000
_cell.angle_alpha   90.00
_cell.angle_beta   90.00
_cell.angle_gamma   90.00
#
_symmetry.space_group_name_H-M   'P 1'
#
loop_
_entity.id
_entity.type
_entity.pdbx_description
1 polymer ?
#
loop_
_entity_poly.entity_id
_entity_poly.type
_entity_poly.pdbx_seq_one_letter_code
_entity_poly.pdbx_strand_id
1 'polypeptide(L)'
;MKGYENEGEDLARYLRSGEIAAALCELLLAFDDAYAAVKKRAGKLDFSDLEHRTLALLSHEMVEKELKSRYTHVFVDEYQDVNPCQESILRALQGENMFMVGDVKQSIYGFRGCSARFFGEKFERLSACGKALVLNGNFRSAPRVLDAVNLIFSEVMTKRTGAVDYKNTSVMTASDLFPKNSGEVWLDFIPEEEEKTPEERDVYSVIGHLNGGEEKTDAEGAYIASVIAAELHKKHFDADSGEFVQNDYKDIVVLSRSKTGRAAKIIAELVRRGIPVASAAEYNICEYPEIKRLIEILRYLDCAEQDIPLAAALKSALGKLTDEELADIRLAAGSQKSFVVACREYAEAAQNRTGEKLRAFYAQTQRLRLLANVRSAAELLAGILSESGEEIEQLRAENGEERVKRIDRFLSECGALSVSDVLRRLKNNRYQVGFSETGGENAVRVMTMHASKGLEFPVVIVAGMDNRFDDRDFKEKILTDEEWGFAPLSYNEQNFTAYDTILRALFRERMTARRAEDEMRLLYVAATRAQYCMHFIFREEGEFDFARVGRASKFSDFIPFEKFRDRFLQLESADFGATGERPLLISFTDEAAEREISLRYRAPYPYASSLEIPVKSSASAILKRQGERFYAEKELFPEDTGGSKTDKETGIAYHAFLERADFFAPPEREAERIFALFEKTRPELAAKLNRQKMARILAFPLFGNLRGFTLYREQEFLLSLPANALFATDSEDEVLVQGAIDLLAVRGDEALIIDYKYSTHSDERLVRDYARQLEIYAAAVGKIAKIEKISAHIVNLDRLSCVHVPLH
;
A
#
# COMPACT_ATOMS: atom_id res chain seq x y z
N MET A 1 31.82 -18.33 -17.58
CA MET A 1 33.19 -18.13 -16.98
C MET A 1 34.20 -17.43 -17.91
N LYS A 2 33.78 -16.79 -18.99
CA LYS A 2 34.67 -15.93 -19.77
C LYS A 2 34.96 -14.65 -19.00
N GLY A 3 36.20 -14.41 -18.58
CA GLY A 3 36.65 -13.21 -17.90
C GLY A 3 37.43 -13.40 -16.59
N TYR A 4 37.64 -14.63 -16.14
CA TYR A 4 38.42 -14.98 -14.96
C TYR A 4 39.61 -15.88 -15.41
N GLU A 5 40.53 -15.30 -16.14
CA GLU A 5 41.66 -16.08 -16.74
C GLU A 5 42.99 -15.82 -16.01
N ASN A 6 43.03 -14.87 -15.06
CA ASN A 6 44.24 -14.50 -14.32
C ASN A 6 44.07 -14.74 -12.83
N GLU A 7 44.43 -15.95 -12.36
CA GLU A 7 44.23 -16.40 -10.97
C GLU A 7 44.75 -15.39 -9.92
N GLY A 8 45.89 -14.75 -10.18
CA GLY A 8 46.51 -13.80 -9.24
C GLY A 8 45.72 -12.49 -9.12
N GLU A 9 45.24 -11.95 -10.22
CA GLU A 9 44.46 -10.73 -10.24
C GLU A 9 43.06 -10.97 -9.68
N ASP A 10 42.45 -12.10 -9.99
CA ASP A 10 41.11 -12.45 -9.53
C ASP A 10 41.08 -12.68 -8.02
N LEU A 11 42.12 -13.30 -7.46
CA LEU A 11 42.31 -13.43 -6.01
C LEU A 11 42.50 -12.05 -5.34
N ALA A 12 43.31 -11.17 -5.94
CA ALA A 12 43.52 -9.83 -5.40
C ALA A 12 42.22 -8.99 -5.42
N ARG A 13 41.38 -9.12 -6.46
CA ARG A 13 40.06 -8.48 -6.55
C ARG A 13 39.09 -9.03 -5.50
N TYR A 14 39.11 -10.34 -5.28
CA TYR A 14 38.33 -11.00 -4.25
C TYR A 14 38.69 -10.51 -2.85
N LEU A 15 39.96 -10.47 -2.49
CA LEU A 15 40.44 -10.01 -1.19
C LEU A 15 40.03 -8.54 -0.93
N ARG A 16 40.21 -7.67 -1.91
CA ARG A 16 39.77 -6.27 -1.81
C ARG A 16 38.24 -6.14 -1.63
N SER A 17 37.47 -6.98 -2.29
CA SER A 17 36.00 -6.96 -2.08
C SER A 17 35.62 -7.41 -0.66
N GLY A 18 36.42 -8.27 -0.03
CA GLY A 18 36.26 -8.67 1.36
C GLY A 18 36.50 -7.51 2.35
N GLU A 19 37.50 -6.66 2.09
CA GLU A 19 37.76 -5.45 2.90
C GLU A 19 36.57 -4.47 2.81
N ILE A 20 36.01 -4.31 1.61
CA ILE A 20 34.81 -3.48 1.41
C ILE A 20 33.60 -4.08 2.15
N ALA A 21 33.43 -5.40 2.09
CA ALA A 21 32.35 -6.07 2.80
C ALA A 21 32.48 -5.91 4.33
N ALA A 22 33.71 -6.00 4.87
CA ALA A 22 33.96 -5.76 6.30
C ALA A 22 33.62 -4.33 6.71
N ALA A 23 34.07 -3.34 5.95
CA ALA A 23 33.73 -1.93 6.20
C ALA A 23 32.24 -1.65 6.13
N LEU A 24 31.50 -2.32 5.20
CA LEU A 24 30.05 -2.25 5.14
C LEU A 24 29.38 -2.83 6.38
N CYS A 25 29.88 -3.95 6.91
CA CYS A 25 29.36 -4.52 8.16
C CYS A 25 29.54 -3.55 9.32
N GLU A 26 30.72 -2.93 9.46
CA GLU A 26 30.96 -1.91 10.51
C GLU A 26 30.02 -0.70 10.37
N LEU A 27 29.83 -0.22 9.13
CA LEU A 27 28.90 0.88 8.84
C LEU A 27 27.44 0.53 9.19
N LEU A 28 27.00 -0.69 8.85
CA LEU A 28 25.64 -1.15 9.15
C LEU A 28 25.40 -1.28 10.64
N LEU A 29 26.36 -1.79 11.41
CA LEU A 29 26.26 -1.87 12.87
C LEU A 29 26.19 -0.47 13.48
N ALA A 30 27.04 0.46 13.05
CA ALA A 30 26.99 1.85 13.50
C ALA A 30 25.67 2.56 13.11
N PHE A 31 25.14 2.26 11.94
CA PHE A 31 23.84 2.77 11.51
C PHE A 31 22.71 2.23 12.38
N ASP A 32 22.70 0.92 12.67
CA ASP A 32 21.67 0.29 13.51
C ASP A 32 21.64 0.90 14.91
N ASP A 33 22.82 1.07 15.54
CA ASP A 33 22.95 1.74 16.83
C ASP A 33 22.42 3.19 16.80
N ALA A 34 22.78 3.96 15.75
CA ALA A 34 22.32 5.33 15.59
C ALA A 34 20.80 5.40 15.35
N TYR A 35 20.26 4.50 14.53
CA TYR A 35 18.84 4.40 14.23
C TYR A 35 18.03 4.01 15.47
N ALA A 36 18.50 3.01 16.22
CA ALA A 36 17.89 2.60 17.50
C ALA A 36 17.85 3.77 18.50
N ALA A 37 18.94 4.58 18.58
CA ALA A 37 19.00 5.76 19.44
C ALA A 37 18.00 6.85 19.01
N VAL A 38 17.78 7.05 17.71
CA VAL A 38 16.78 7.98 17.18
C VAL A 38 15.37 7.52 17.51
N LYS A 39 15.05 6.23 17.26
CA LYS A 39 13.75 5.64 17.62
C LYS A 39 13.46 5.77 19.11
N LYS A 40 14.44 5.46 19.97
CA LYS A 40 14.31 5.59 21.42
C LYS A 40 14.03 7.02 21.87
N ARG A 41 14.71 8.02 21.28
CA ARG A 41 14.45 9.45 21.57
C ARG A 41 13.07 9.90 21.11
N ALA A 42 12.60 9.37 19.98
CA ALA A 42 11.28 9.66 19.44
C ALA A 42 10.14 8.89 20.16
N GLY A 43 10.44 7.93 21.05
CA GLY A 43 9.46 7.06 21.69
C GLY A 43 8.73 6.15 20.70
N LYS A 44 9.36 5.80 19.56
CA LYS A 44 8.73 5.03 18.49
C LYS A 44 9.43 3.70 18.27
N LEU A 45 8.64 2.72 17.79
CA LEU A 45 9.12 1.41 17.34
C LEU A 45 8.68 1.21 15.90
N ASP A 46 9.49 0.52 15.10
CA ASP A 46 9.07 -0.02 13.81
C ASP A 46 8.60 -1.47 13.95
N PHE A 47 8.09 -2.05 12.87
CA PHE A 47 7.57 -3.43 12.88
C PHE A 47 8.65 -4.46 13.20
N SER A 48 9.89 -4.25 12.74
CA SER A 48 11.01 -5.12 13.05
C SER A 48 11.38 -5.09 14.55
N ASP A 49 11.30 -3.91 15.19
CA ASP A 49 11.49 -3.81 16.64
C ASP A 49 10.47 -4.67 17.41
N LEU A 50 9.21 -4.71 16.96
CA LEU A 50 8.18 -5.50 17.63
C LEU A 50 8.53 -7.00 17.61
N GLU A 51 8.98 -7.52 16.49
CA GLU A 51 9.39 -8.92 16.36
C GLU A 51 10.63 -9.22 17.24
N HIS A 52 11.70 -8.42 17.09
CA HIS A 52 12.94 -8.63 17.84
C HIS A 52 12.76 -8.48 19.36
N ARG A 53 12.00 -7.49 19.80
CA ARG A 53 11.72 -7.30 21.22
C ARG A 53 10.83 -8.40 21.79
N THR A 54 9.87 -8.91 21.01
CA THR A 54 9.09 -10.08 21.39
C THR A 54 9.98 -11.29 21.60
N LEU A 55 10.90 -11.54 20.66
CA LEU A 55 11.86 -12.63 20.79
C LEU A 55 12.77 -12.45 22.01
N ALA A 56 13.24 -11.22 22.28
CA ALA A 56 14.02 -10.91 23.46
C ALA A 56 13.23 -11.12 24.76
N LEU A 57 11.96 -10.77 24.80
CA LEU A 57 11.07 -11.04 25.95
C LEU A 57 10.85 -12.53 26.17
N LEU A 58 10.67 -13.31 25.11
CA LEU A 58 10.51 -14.76 25.17
C LEU A 58 11.77 -15.50 25.62
N SER A 59 12.94 -14.86 25.59
CA SER A 59 14.16 -15.43 26.18
C SER A 59 14.14 -15.46 27.72
N HIS A 60 13.21 -14.73 28.36
CA HIS A 60 12.99 -14.78 29.80
C HIS A 60 12.04 -15.95 30.16
N GLU A 61 12.54 -16.90 30.90
CA GLU A 61 11.82 -18.15 31.25
C GLU A 61 10.44 -17.90 31.86
N MET A 62 10.29 -16.87 32.69
CA MET A 62 9.01 -16.51 33.31
C MET A 62 7.98 -16.08 32.25
N VAL A 63 8.38 -15.23 31.27
CA VAL A 63 7.50 -14.75 30.22
C VAL A 63 7.11 -15.89 29.28
N GLU A 64 8.08 -16.73 28.91
CA GLU A 64 7.84 -17.93 28.08
C GLU A 64 6.82 -18.87 28.73
N LYS A 65 7.01 -19.17 30.02
CA LYS A 65 6.10 -20.06 30.80
C LYS A 65 4.71 -19.46 30.94
N GLU A 66 4.61 -18.16 31.21
CA GLU A 66 3.33 -17.47 31.32
C GLU A 66 2.55 -17.54 30.00
N LEU A 67 3.19 -17.19 28.86
CA LEU A 67 2.54 -17.24 27.57
C LEU A 67 2.17 -18.67 27.14
N LYS A 68 3.02 -19.65 27.39
CA LYS A 68 2.69 -21.07 27.16
C LYS A 68 1.51 -21.56 27.99
N SER A 69 1.36 -21.06 29.21
CA SER A 69 0.22 -21.42 30.08
C SER A 69 -1.08 -20.71 29.64
N ARG A 70 -0.95 -19.51 29.08
CA ARG A 70 -2.08 -18.69 28.65
C ARG A 70 -2.73 -19.20 27.35
N TYR A 71 -1.91 -19.67 26.40
CA TYR A 71 -2.41 -20.16 25.13
C TYR A 71 -2.52 -21.67 25.12
N THR A 72 -3.75 -22.18 25.21
CA THR A 72 -4.03 -23.63 25.19
C THR A 72 -3.83 -24.24 23.82
N HIS A 73 -4.11 -23.47 22.76
CA HIS A 73 -3.93 -23.86 21.36
C HIS A 73 -3.37 -22.69 20.56
N VAL A 74 -2.44 -22.97 19.65
CA VAL A 74 -1.82 -21.99 18.74
C VAL A 74 -2.03 -22.47 17.31
N PHE A 75 -2.78 -21.68 16.53
CA PHE A 75 -3.04 -21.95 15.12
C PHE A 75 -2.27 -20.94 14.28
N VAL A 76 -1.51 -21.42 13.30
CA VAL A 76 -0.76 -20.58 12.38
C VAL A 76 -1.21 -20.88 10.97
N ASP A 77 -1.84 -19.90 10.35
CA ASP A 77 -2.22 -19.95 8.94
C ASP A 77 -1.13 -19.35 8.05
N GLU A 78 -1.12 -19.69 6.76
CA GLU A 78 -0.14 -19.21 5.78
C GLU A 78 1.32 -19.40 6.26
N TYR A 79 1.61 -20.52 6.91
CA TYR A 79 2.91 -20.75 7.58
C TYR A 79 4.12 -20.65 6.63
N GLN A 80 3.95 -20.83 5.32
CA GLN A 80 5.00 -20.65 4.31
C GLN A 80 5.50 -19.20 4.17
N ASP A 81 4.78 -18.21 4.73
CA ASP A 81 5.13 -16.80 4.66
C ASP A 81 5.79 -16.28 5.95
N VAL A 82 6.14 -17.19 6.86
CA VAL A 82 6.80 -16.85 8.12
C VAL A 82 8.27 -16.50 7.86
N ASN A 83 8.74 -15.39 8.46
CA ASN A 83 10.15 -14.99 8.42
C ASN A 83 10.97 -15.66 9.56
N PRO A 84 12.31 -15.59 9.55
CA PRO A 84 13.16 -16.24 10.57
C PRO A 84 12.90 -15.77 12.01
N CYS A 85 12.58 -14.47 12.20
CA CYS A 85 12.28 -13.92 13.51
C CYS A 85 10.95 -14.46 14.05
N GLN A 86 9.93 -14.45 13.20
CA GLN A 86 8.61 -15.02 13.51
C GLN A 86 8.70 -16.52 13.79
N GLU A 87 9.48 -17.28 13.00
CA GLU A 87 9.72 -18.71 13.26
C GLU A 87 10.36 -18.93 14.63
N SER A 88 11.30 -18.06 15.03
CA SER A 88 11.94 -18.15 16.34
C SER A 88 10.96 -17.87 17.49
N ILE A 89 10.06 -16.90 17.31
CA ILE A 89 8.97 -16.60 18.24
C ILE A 89 8.02 -17.81 18.35
N LEU A 90 7.60 -18.37 17.21
CA LEU A 90 6.73 -19.55 17.17
C LEU A 90 7.38 -20.77 17.83
N ARG A 91 8.67 -20.97 17.63
CA ARG A 91 9.42 -22.04 18.32
C ARG A 91 9.46 -21.87 19.83
N ALA A 92 9.63 -20.65 20.31
CA ALA A 92 9.58 -20.36 21.75
C ALA A 92 8.20 -20.66 22.36
N LEU A 93 7.13 -20.46 21.60
CA LEU A 93 5.75 -20.76 22.02
C LEU A 93 5.34 -22.23 21.77
N GLN A 94 6.14 -22.98 20.99
CA GLN A 94 5.78 -24.32 20.53
C GLN A 94 5.70 -25.32 21.68
N GLY A 95 4.55 -26.03 21.73
CA GLY A 95 4.29 -27.23 22.52
C GLY A 95 3.57 -28.26 21.66
N GLU A 96 2.85 -29.18 22.27
CA GLU A 96 1.96 -30.12 21.57
C GLU A 96 0.65 -29.46 21.11
N ASN A 97 0.47 -28.20 21.43
CA ASN A 97 -0.72 -27.37 21.22
C ASN A 97 -0.66 -26.53 19.92
N MET A 98 0.36 -26.73 19.07
CA MET A 98 0.54 -25.94 17.84
C MET A 98 0.06 -26.68 16.60
N PHE A 99 -0.79 -26.03 15.83
CA PHE A 99 -1.29 -26.48 14.54
C PHE A 99 -0.92 -25.46 13.45
N MET A 100 -0.31 -25.91 12.37
CA MET A 100 0.18 -25.06 11.30
C MET A 100 -0.42 -25.49 9.99
N VAL A 101 -0.90 -24.52 9.20
CA VAL A 101 -1.43 -24.73 7.86
C VAL A 101 -0.65 -23.88 6.87
N GLY A 102 -0.37 -24.42 5.70
CA GLY A 102 0.30 -23.65 4.65
C GLY A 102 0.53 -24.46 3.38
N ASP A 103 0.98 -23.78 2.35
CA ASP A 103 1.31 -24.34 1.06
C ASP A 103 2.63 -23.74 0.53
N VAL A 104 3.71 -24.54 0.52
CA VAL A 104 5.04 -24.13 0.03
C VAL A 104 4.97 -23.52 -1.38
N LYS A 105 4.06 -24.03 -2.23
CA LYS A 105 3.88 -23.57 -3.60
C LYS A 105 3.33 -22.13 -3.69
N GLN A 106 2.75 -21.62 -2.59
CA GLN A 106 2.21 -20.26 -2.46
C GLN A 106 3.13 -19.33 -1.66
N SER A 107 4.37 -19.71 -1.37
CA SER A 107 5.36 -18.85 -0.73
C SER A 107 5.91 -17.84 -1.74
N ILE A 108 5.36 -16.64 -1.75
CA ILE A 108 5.67 -15.57 -2.73
C ILE A 108 6.21 -14.29 -2.08
N TYR A 109 6.48 -14.32 -0.77
CA TYR A 109 7.00 -13.17 -0.02
C TYR A 109 8.49 -13.32 0.34
N GLY A 110 9.27 -14.03 -0.47
CA GLY A 110 10.72 -14.16 -0.31
C GLY A 110 11.44 -12.82 -0.18
N PHE A 111 11.00 -11.79 -0.89
CA PHE A 111 11.53 -10.41 -0.80
C PHE A 111 11.28 -9.72 0.56
N ARG A 112 10.46 -10.31 1.45
CA ARG A 112 10.24 -9.89 2.84
C ARG A 112 11.00 -10.75 3.86
N GLY A 113 11.94 -11.58 3.39
CA GLY A 113 12.67 -12.51 4.24
C GLY A 113 11.89 -13.76 4.62
N CYS A 114 10.74 -14.05 3.98
CA CYS A 114 10.01 -15.29 4.21
C CYS A 114 10.73 -16.45 3.52
N SER A 115 10.75 -17.62 4.17
CA SER A 115 11.48 -18.79 3.67
C SER A 115 10.59 -20.01 3.58
N ALA A 116 10.31 -20.45 2.37
CA ALA A 116 9.62 -21.70 2.07
C ALA A 116 10.33 -22.95 2.69
N ARG A 117 11.64 -22.82 2.94
CA ARG A 117 12.47 -23.85 3.52
C ARG A 117 12.02 -24.27 4.92
N PHE A 118 11.65 -23.31 5.79
CA PHE A 118 11.18 -23.64 7.15
C PHE A 118 9.95 -24.53 7.15
N PHE A 119 9.03 -24.28 6.23
CA PHE A 119 7.84 -25.12 6.09
C PHE A 119 8.24 -26.54 5.61
N GLY A 120 9.08 -26.63 4.59
CA GLY A 120 9.52 -27.91 4.05
C GLY A 120 10.24 -28.79 5.09
N GLU A 121 11.21 -28.22 5.82
CA GLU A 121 11.94 -28.92 6.87
C GLU A 121 11.01 -29.40 8.01
N LYS A 122 10.07 -28.55 8.40
CA LYS A 122 9.10 -28.86 9.46
C LYS A 122 8.12 -29.93 9.00
N PHE A 123 7.64 -29.84 7.75
CA PHE A 123 6.76 -30.84 7.15
C PHE A 123 7.45 -32.21 7.06
N GLU A 124 8.69 -32.31 6.58
CA GLU A 124 9.44 -33.56 6.51
C GLU A 124 9.63 -34.18 7.90
N ARG A 125 10.01 -33.38 8.91
CA ARG A 125 10.16 -33.83 10.28
C ARG A 125 8.86 -34.35 10.87
N LEU A 126 7.75 -33.64 10.69
CA LEU A 126 6.43 -34.02 11.24
C LEU A 126 5.84 -35.20 10.47
N SER A 127 6.10 -35.33 9.17
CA SER A 127 5.71 -36.49 8.37
C SER A 127 6.36 -37.76 8.87
N ALA A 128 7.64 -37.71 9.24
CA ALA A 128 8.36 -38.85 9.82
C ALA A 128 7.76 -39.33 11.18
N CYS A 129 7.05 -38.45 11.88
CA CYS A 129 6.38 -38.75 13.15
C CYS A 129 4.87 -39.03 12.99
N GLY A 130 4.34 -39.08 11.77
CA GLY A 130 2.91 -39.25 11.48
C GLY A 130 2.02 -38.09 11.91
N LYS A 131 2.60 -36.88 12.08
CA LYS A 131 1.88 -35.67 12.51
C LYS A 131 1.68 -34.66 11.37
N ALA A 132 1.92 -35.02 10.11
CA ALA A 132 1.66 -34.19 8.94
C ALA A 132 0.50 -34.75 8.15
N LEU A 133 -0.35 -33.83 7.66
CA LEU A 133 -1.50 -34.14 6.83
C LEU A 133 -1.33 -33.39 5.49
N VAL A 134 -1.77 -34.01 4.41
CA VAL A 134 -1.80 -33.42 3.07
C VAL A 134 -3.23 -33.32 2.62
N LEU A 135 -3.66 -32.11 2.22
CA LEU A 135 -5.00 -31.85 1.69
C LEU A 135 -4.87 -31.63 0.17
N ASN A 136 -5.24 -32.61 -0.63
CA ASN A 136 -5.17 -32.56 -2.09
C ASN A 136 -6.50 -32.20 -2.76
N GLY A 137 -7.61 -32.27 -2.03
CA GLY A 137 -8.92 -31.89 -2.53
C GLY A 137 -9.01 -30.38 -2.78
N ASN A 138 -9.40 -30.00 -3.99
CA ASN A 138 -9.61 -28.60 -4.36
C ASN A 138 -11.11 -28.35 -4.58
N PHE A 139 -11.67 -27.40 -3.84
CA PHE A 139 -13.08 -27.02 -3.88
C PHE A 139 -13.31 -25.70 -4.63
N ARG A 140 -12.24 -25.03 -5.05
CA ARG A 140 -12.28 -23.74 -5.73
C ARG A 140 -12.46 -23.86 -7.23
N SER A 141 -11.68 -24.74 -7.85
CA SER A 141 -11.45 -24.70 -9.30
C SER A 141 -12.08 -25.89 -10.01
N ALA A 142 -12.62 -25.62 -11.18
CA ALA A 142 -13.17 -26.61 -12.09
C ALA A 142 -12.10 -27.63 -12.55
N PRO A 143 -12.50 -28.87 -12.88
CA PRO A 143 -11.56 -29.95 -13.21
C PRO A 143 -10.53 -29.62 -14.30
N ARG A 144 -10.94 -28.99 -15.41
CA ARG A 144 -10.02 -28.63 -16.51
C ARG A 144 -8.99 -27.58 -16.09
N VAL A 145 -9.36 -26.63 -15.23
CA VAL A 145 -8.44 -25.63 -14.68
C VAL A 145 -7.37 -26.34 -13.85
N LEU A 146 -7.78 -27.26 -12.97
CA LEU A 146 -6.83 -28.04 -12.16
C LEU A 146 -5.95 -28.96 -13.02
N ASP A 147 -6.50 -29.56 -14.06
CA ASP A 147 -5.70 -30.37 -14.99
C ASP A 147 -4.60 -29.57 -15.67
N ALA A 148 -4.87 -28.32 -16.07
CA ALA A 148 -3.87 -27.44 -16.64
C ALA A 148 -2.81 -27.03 -15.60
N VAL A 149 -3.23 -26.67 -14.40
CA VAL A 149 -2.31 -26.36 -13.28
C VAL A 149 -1.43 -27.58 -12.97
N ASN A 150 -2.02 -28.76 -12.81
CA ASN A 150 -1.30 -30.00 -12.55
C ASN A 150 -0.31 -30.33 -13.68
N LEU A 151 -0.70 -30.13 -14.95
CA LEU A 151 0.15 -30.36 -16.11
C LEU A 151 1.39 -29.46 -16.06
N ILE A 152 1.21 -28.14 -15.91
CA ILE A 152 2.30 -27.17 -15.90
C ILE A 152 3.25 -27.49 -14.74
N PHE A 153 2.74 -27.54 -13.51
CA PHE A 153 3.59 -27.61 -12.32
C PHE A 153 4.18 -28.99 -12.05
N SER A 154 3.59 -30.07 -12.59
CA SER A 154 4.23 -31.38 -12.57
C SER A 154 5.50 -31.44 -13.43
N GLU A 155 5.59 -30.60 -14.47
CA GLU A 155 6.77 -30.56 -15.34
C GLU A 155 7.87 -29.64 -14.80
N VAL A 156 7.50 -28.52 -14.15
CA VAL A 156 8.47 -27.47 -13.77
C VAL A 156 8.83 -27.47 -12.29
N MET A 157 7.92 -27.88 -11.40
CA MET A 157 8.09 -27.77 -9.95
C MET A 157 8.58 -29.09 -9.35
N THR A 158 9.88 -29.23 -9.29
CA THR A 158 10.59 -30.40 -8.73
C THR A 158 11.33 -30.02 -7.45
N LYS A 159 11.83 -31.00 -6.68
CA LYS A 159 12.71 -30.72 -5.51
C LYS A 159 13.90 -29.83 -5.86
N ARG A 160 14.39 -29.86 -7.11
CA ARG A 160 15.52 -29.06 -7.57
C ARG A 160 15.14 -27.64 -7.99
N THR A 161 13.96 -27.43 -8.57
CA THR A 161 13.54 -26.18 -9.20
C THR A 161 12.47 -25.44 -8.45
N GLY A 162 11.81 -26.03 -7.45
CA GLY A 162 10.72 -25.43 -6.71
C GLY A 162 10.61 -25.88 -5.25
N ALA A 163 11.62 -26.59 -4.75
CA ALA A 163 11.68 -27.15 -3.38
C ALA A 163 10.56 -28.18 -3.06
N VAL A 164 9.73 -28.56 -4.04
CA VAL A 164 8.58 -29.45 -3.89
C VAL A 164 8.58 -30.47 -5.03
N ASP A 165 8.29 -31.72 -4.72
CA ASP A 165 8.03 -32.75 -5.74
C ASP A 165 6.53 -32.73 -6.09
N TYR A 166 6.14 -31.75 -6.93
CA TYR A 166 4.73 -31.51 -7.23
C TYR A 166 4.00 -32.76 -7.72
N LYS A 167 4.62 -33.48 -8.66
CA LYS A 167 4.05 -34.67 -9.31
C LYS A 167 3.67 -35.75 -8.33
N ASN A 168 4.48 -35.96 -7.29
CA ASN A 168 4.31 -37.07 -6.35
C ASN A 168 3.56 -36.65 -5.06
N THR A 169 3.58 -35.36 -4.70
CA THR A 169 3.08 -34.92 -3.39
C THR A 169 2.00 -33.87 -3.42
N SER A 170 1.78 -33.21 -4.57
CA SER A 170 0.99 -31.98 -4.59
C SER A 170 -0.05 -31.87 -5.71
N VAL A 171 -0.25 -32.94 -6.47
CA VAL A 171 -1.30 -32.99 -7.52
C VAL A 171 -2.65 -32.80 -6.88
N MET A 172 -3.40 -31.81 -7.35
CA MET A 172 -4.70 -31.45 -6.83
C MET A 172 -5.81 -32.26 -7.52
N THR A 173 -6.83 -32.63 -6.76
CA THR A 173 -8.02 -33.33 -7.24
C THR A 173 -9.24 -32.41 -7.13
N ALA A 174 -10.00 -32.26 -8.21
CA ALA A 174 -11.23 -31.50 -8.20
C ALA A 174 -12.28 -32.14 -7.28
N SER A 175 -13.04 -31.32 -6.58
CA SER A 175 -14.19 -31.78 -5.82
C SER A 175 -15.37 -32.13 -6.75
N ASP A 176 -16.32 -32.94 -6.26
CA ASP A 176 -17.55 -33.26 -6.98
C ASP A 176 -18.54 -32.07 -7.05
N LEU A 177 -18.18 -30.88 -6.57
CA LEU A 177 -19.02 -29.68 -6.68
C LEU A 177 -19.18 -29.20 -8.13
N PHE A 178 -18.13 -29.38 -8.94
CA PHE A 178 -18.13 -28.97 -10.34
C PHE A 178 -18.58 -30.11 -11.26
N PRO A 179 -19.30 -29.79 -12.36
CA PRO A 179 -19.58 -30.80 -13.38
C PRO A 179 -18.31 -31.44 -13.93
N LYS A 180 -18.33 -32.72 -14.20
CA LYS A 180 -17.19 -33.45 -14.78
C LYS A 180 -16.79 -32.79 -16.10
N ASN A 181 -15.48 -32.61 -16.29
CA ASN A 181 -14.86 -31.97 -17.46
C ASN A 181 -15.27 -30.49 -17.66
N SER A 182 -15.80 -29.82 -16.64
CA SER A 182 -16.07 -28.39 -16.72
C SER A 182 -14.79 -27.54 -16.55
N GLY A 183 -14.89 -26.27 -16.92
CA GLY A 183 -13.84 -25.31 -16.93
C GLY A 183 -13.17 -25.13 -18.28
N GLU A 184 -12.51 -23.99 -18.48
CA GLU A 184 -11.84 -23.63 -19.73
C GLU A 184 -10.44 -23.14 -19.44
N VAL A 185 -9.48 -23.50 -20.29
CA VAL A 185 -8.11 -22.96 -20.23
C VAL A 185 -7.64 -22.65 -21.63
N TRP A 186 -7.17 -21.42 -21.83
CA TRP A 186 -6.76 -20.87 -23.11
C TRP A 186 -5.29 -20.46 -23.09
N LEU A 187 -4.56 -20.83 -24.12
CA LEU A 187 -3.27 -20.24 -24.47
C LEU A 187 -3.52 -19.27 -25.62
N ASP A 188 -3.60 -18.00 -25.29
CA ASP A 188 -3.98 -16.94 -26.23
C ASP A 188 -2.72 -16.30 -26.83
N PHE A 189 -2.63 -16.29 -28.15
CA PHE A 189 -1.51 -15.67 -28.85
C PHE A 189 -1.98 -14.37 -29.49
N ILE A 190 -1.29 -13.28 -29.18
CA ILE A 190 -1.56 -11.97 -29.77
C ILE A 190 -1.19 -12.05 -31.25
N PRO A 191 -2.13 -11.74 -32.18
CA PRO A 191 -1.81 -11.70 -33.60
C PRO A 191 -0.66 -10.72 -33.87
N GLU A 192 0.28 -11.10 -34.73
CA GLU A 192 1.26 -10.16 -35.26
C GLU A 192 0.52 -9.04 -35.99
N GLU A 193 0.77 -7.78 -35.62
CA GLU A 193 0.33 -6.67 -36.42
C GLU A 193 1.07 -6.75 -37.78
N GLU A 194 0.36 -6.90 -38.89
CA GLU A 194 0.94 -6.73 -40.20
C GLU A 194 1.59 -5.33 -40.22
N GLU A 195 2.92 -5.27 -40.27
CA GLU A 195 3.62 -4.00 -40.49
C GLU A 195 3.08 -3.40 -41.78
N LYS A 196 2.24 -2.37 -41.66
CA LYS A 196 1.83 -1.58 -42.81
C LYS A 196 3.08 -1.07 -43.51
N THR A 197 3.27 -1.45 -44.74
CA THR A 197 4.39 -0.98 -45.54
C THR A 197 4.40 0.56 -45.56
N PRO A 198 5.58 1.19 -45.68
CA PRO A 198 5.68 2.66 -45.70
C PRO A 198 4.76 3.33 -46.75
N GLU A 199 4.37 2.58 -47.78
CA GLU A 199 3.44 3.03 -48.86
C GLU A 199 1.97 3.00 -48.44
N GLU A 200 1.59 2.23 -47.45
CA GLU A 200 0.23 2.13 -46.90
C GLU A 200 -0.03 3.07 -45.72
N ARG A 201 0.99 3.82 -45.28
CA ARG A 201 0.84 4.86 -44.24
C ARG A 201 0.18 6.08 -44.88
N ASP A 202 -1.10 6.27 -44.61
CA ASP A 202 -1.82 7.48 -45.00
C ASP A 202 -1.11 8.73 -44.46
N VAL A 203 -1.09 9.80 -45.30
CA VAL A 203 -0.49 11.10 -44.92
C VAL A 203 -1.04 11.62 -43.62
N TYR A 204 -2.29 11.28 -43.25
CA TYR A 204 -2.90 11.62 -41.97
C TYR A 204 -2.25 10.90 -40.79
N SER A 205 -1.72 9.67 -40.93
CA SER A 205 -1.01 8.96 -39.86
C SER A 205 0.37 9.56 -39.57
N VAL A 206 1.01 10.16 -40.58
CA VAL A 206 2.29 10.88 -40.43
C VAL A 206 2.07 12.24 -39.74
N ILE A 207 0.96 12.91 -40.02
CA ILE A 207 0.58 14.18 -39.38
C ILE A 207 0.12 13.94 -37.95
N GLY A 208 -0.53 12.82 -37.66
CA GLY A 208 -0.86 12.38 -36.26
C GLY A 208 0.38 12.19 -35.38
N HIS A 209 1.48 11.67 -35.95
CA HIS A 209 2.77 11.56 -35.24
C HIS A 209 3.44 12.92 -34.97
N LEU A 210 3.19 13.94 -35.77
CA LEU A 210 3.70 15.30 -35.56
C LEU A 210 2.85 16.12 -34.58
N ASN A 211 1.56 15.78 -34.39
CA ASN A 211 0.61 16.49 -33.52
C ASN A 211 0.48 15.94 -32.11
N GLY A 212 1.52 15.30 -31.57
CA GLY A 212 1.55 14.85 -30.18
C GLY A 212 0.93 13.46 -29.99
N GLY A 213 1.50 12.52 -30.73
CA GLY A 213 1.47 11.11 -30.41
C GLY A 213 0.07 10.52 -30.32
N GLU A 214 -0.38 9.82 -31.36
CA GLU A 214 -1.16 8.62 -31.10
C GLU A 214 -0.32 7.78 -30.12
N GLU A 215 -0.77 7.69 -28.88
CA GLU A 215 -0.24 6.69 -27.95
C GLU A 215 -0.36 5.36 -28.68
N LYS A 216 0.78 4.73 -28.98
CA LYS A 216 0.80 3.42 -29.62
C LYS A 216 -0.16 2.52 -28.85
N THR A 217 -1.20 2.06 -29.53
CA THR A 217 -2.14 1.05 -29.00
C THR A 217 -1.33 -0.08 -28.39
N ASP A 218 -1.57 -0.39 -27.16
CA ASP A 218 -0.90 -1.53 -26.53
C ASP A 218 -1.56 -2.82 -27.04
N ALA A 219 -0.90 -3.52 -27.96
CA ALA A 219 -1.43 -4.71 -28.62
C ALA A 219 -1.95 -5.77 -27.63
N GLU A 220 -1.27 -5.95 -26.49
CA GLU A 220 -1.70 -6.89 -25.46
C GLU A 220 -2.94 -6.39 -24.71
N GLY A 221 -2.99 -5.10 -24.34
CA GLY A 221 -4.17 -4.49 -23.74
C GLY A 221 -5.38 -4.55 -24.66
N ALA A 222 -5.16 -4.31 -25.95
CA ALA A 222 -6.20 -4.43 -27.00
C ALA A 222 -6.74 -5.86 -27.13
N TYR A 223 -5.83 -6.84 -27.12
CA TYR A 223 -6.20 -8.26 -27.18
C TYR A 223 -6.96 -8.68 -25.91
N ILE A 224 -6.50 -8.31 -24.72
CA ILE A 224 -7.18 -8.55 -23.46
C ILE A 224 -8.60 -7.97 -23.47
N ALA A 225 -8.80 -6.78 -24.03
CA ALA A 225 -10.13 -6.19 -24.18
C ALA A 225 -11.05 -7.05 -25.05
N SER A 226 -10.52 -7.66 -26.13
CA SER A 226 -11.30 -8.59 -26.96
C SER A 226 -11.64 -9.89 -26.25
N VAL A 227 -10.72 -10.43 -25.43
CA VAL A 227 -10.97 -11.59 -24.58
C VAL A 227 -12.07 -11.28 -23.58
N ILE A 228 -12.01 -10.14 -22.87
CA ILE A 228 -13.04 -9.70 -21.94
C ILE A 228 -14.41 -9.63 -22.64
N ALA A 229 -14.47 -9.01 -23.82
CA ALA A 229 -15.72 -8.91 -24.58
C ALA A 229 -16.28 -10.29 -24.96
N ALA A 230 -15.43 -11.25 -25.32
CA ALA A 230 -15.85 -12.62 -25.61
C ALA A 230 -16.34 -13.34 -24.35
N GLU A 231 -15.66 -13.17 -23.22
CA GLU A 231 -16.03 -13.81 -21.95
C GLU A 231 -17.38 -13.30 -21.41
N LEU A 232 -17.75 -12.04 -21.63
CA LEU A 232 -19.05 -11.50 -21.23
C LEU A 232 -20.24 -12.21 -21.94
N HIS A 233 -20.01 -12.89 -23.05
CA HIS A 233 -21.04 -13.69 -23.75
C HIS A 233 -21.10 -15.14 -23.28
N LYS A 234 -20.21 -15.59 -22.41
CA LYS A 234 -20.13 -16.93 -21.87
C LYS A 234 -20.72 -17.02 -20.47
N LYS A 235 -20.84 -18.25 -19.99
CA LYS A 235 -21.31 -18.58 -18.64
C LYS A 235 -20.26 -19.35 -17.89
N HIS A 236 -20.13 -19.10 -16.61
CA HIS A 236 -19.36 -19.94 -15.71
C HIS A 236 -20.30 -20.73 -14.79
N PHE A 237 -19.82 -21.86 -14.28
CA PHE A 237 -20.51 -22.60 -13.25
C PHE A 237 -20.21 -22.00 -11.89
N ASP A 238 -21.23 -21.55 -11.21
CA ASP A 238 -21.14 -21.05 -9.85
C ASP A 238 -21.33 -22.22 -8.86
N ALA A 239 -20.30 -22.55 -8.10
CA ALA A 239 -20.32 -23.68 -7.18
C ALA A 239 -21.26 -23.46 -5.98
N ASP A 240 -21.53 -22.21 -5.61
CA ASP A 240 -22.41 -21.88 -4.48
C ASP A 240 -23.89 -22.08 -4.84
N SER A 241 -24.29 -21.63 -6.02
CA SER A 241 -25.68 -21.82 -6.51
C SER A 241 -25.90 -23.16 -7.20
N GLY A 242 -24.86 -23.82 -7.69
CA GLY A 242 -24.92 -25.03 -8.50
C GLY A 242 -25.45 -24.82 -9.93
N GLU A 243 -25.44 -23.57 -10.42
CA GLU A 243 -26.02 -23.20 -11.72
C GLU A 243 -24.97 -22.51 -12.63
N PHE A 244 -25.27 -22.46 -13.93
CA PHE A 244 -24.49 -21.70 -14.90
C PHE A 244 -24.97 -20.24 -14.94
N VAL A 245 -24.10 -19.31 -14.46
CA VAL A 245 -24.38 -17.89 -14.39
C VAL A 245 -23.67 -17.15 -15.54
N GLN A 246 -24.31 -16.13 -16.12
CA GLN A 246 -23.70 -15.26 -17.13
C GLN A 246 -22.53 -14.48 -16.53
N ASN A 247 -21.40 -14.46 -17.24
CA ASN A 247 -20.25 -13.64 -16.83
C ASN A 247 -20.57 -12.15 -16.84
N ASP A 248 -20.12 -11.46 -15.82
CA ASP A 248 -20.18 -10.02 -15.69
C ASP A 248 -18.76 -9.43 -15.54
N TYR A 249 -18.59 -8.12 -15.66
CA TYR A 249 -17.26 -7.50 -15.50
C TYR A 249 -16.59 -7.82 -14.16
N LYS A 250 -17.35 -7.87 -13.06
CA LYS A 250 -16.87 -8.19 -11.71
C LYS A 250 -16.27 -9.59 -11.57
N ASP A 251 -16.66 -10.52 -12.47
CA ASP A 251 -16.24 -11.92 -12.47
C ASP A 251 -14.88 -12.12 -13.15
N ILE A 252 -14.37 -11.08 -13.83
CA ILE A 252 -13.15 -11.12 -14.63
C ILE A 252 -12.03 -10.35 -13.90
N VAL A 253 -10.85 -10.99 -13.78
CA VAL A 253 -9.65 -10.37 -13.26
C VAL A 253 -8.52 -10.47 -14.28
N VAL A 254 -7.76 -9.38 -14.43
CA VAL A 254 -6.50 -9.35 -15.16
C VAL A 254 -5.34 -9.30 -14.16
N LEU A 255 -4.50 -10.32 -14.17
CA LEU A 255 -3.34 -10.45 -13.30
C LEU A 255 -2.06 -10.09 -14.04
N SER A 256 -1.28 -9.17 -13.49
CA SER A 256 0.02 -8.78 -14.01
C SER A 256 1.13 -8.95 -12.98
N ARG A 257 2.41 -9.03 -13.42
CA ARG A 257 3.55 -9.15 -12.51
C ARG A 257 3.80 -7.88 -11.70
N SER A 258 3.60 -6.70 -12.27
CA SER A 258 3.91 -5.42 -11.65
C SER A 258 2.74 -4.44 -11.74
N LYS A 259 2.65 -3.55 -10.75
CA LYS A 259 1.66 -2.46 -10.71
C LYS A 259 1.95 -1.37 -11.76
N THR A 260 3.22 -1.09 -12.00
CA THR A 260 3.69 -0.02 -12.88
C THR A 260 4.07 -0.57 -14.25
N GLY A 261 4.00 0.26 -15.27
CA GLY A 261 4.35 -0.12 -16.64
C GLY A 261 3.24 -0.93 -17.31
N ARG A 262 3.25 -2.27 -17.20
CA ARG A 262 2.33 -3.13 -17.96
C ARG A 262 0.87 -3.00 -17.51
N ALA A 263 0.61 -3.10 -16.24
CA ALA A 263 -0.76 -2.95 -15.72
C ALA A 263 -1.38 -1.60 -16.10
N ALA A 264 -0.60 -0.51 -16.00
CA ALA A 264 -1.06 0.82 -16.38
C ALA A 264 -1.44 0.92 -17.87
N LYS A 265 -0.66 0.28 -18.77
CA LYS A 265 -0.98 0.24 -20.21
C LYS A 265 -2.24 -0.56 -20.50
N ILE A 266 -2.41 -1.71 -19.84
CA ILE A 266 -3.63 -2.52 -19.95
C ILE A 266 -4.83 -1.72 -19.47
N ILE A 267 -4.75 -1.08 -18.31
CA ILE A 267 -5.82 -0.23 -17.76
C ILE A 267 -6.20 0.88 -18.74
N ALA A 268 -5.19 1.62 -19.24
CA ALA A 268 -5.43 2.70 -20.20
C ALA A 268 -6.15 2.20 -21.45
N GLU A 269 -5.78 1.02 -21.97
CA GLU A 269 -6.40 0.43 -23.14
C GLU A 269 -7.83 -0.05 -22.88
N LEU A 270 -8.10 -0.67 -21.72
CA LEU A 270 -9.45 -1.09 -21.33
C LEU A 270 -10.39 0.11 -21.16
N VAL A 271 -9.92 1.16 -20.47
CA VAL A 271 -10.66 2.40 -20.28
C VAL A 271 -10.94 3.08 -21.62
N ARG A 272 -9.95 3.15 -22.52
CA ARG A 272 -10.13 3.69 -23.87
C ARG A 272 -11.23 3.00 -24.65
N ARG A 273 -11.46 1.70 -24.40
CA ARG A 273 -12.51 0.89 -25.03
C ARG A 273 -13.83 0.89 -24.26
N GLY A 274 -13.95 1.72 -23.21
CA GLY A 274 -15.17 1.83 -22.40
C GLY A 274 -15.43 0.64 -21.47
N ILE A 275 -14.42 -0.21 -21.20
CA ILE A 275 -14.53 -1.31 -20.24
C ILE A 275 -14.33 -0.75 -18.84
N PRO A 276 -15.29 -0.93 -17.92
CA PRO A 276 -15.16 -0.46 -16.55
C PRO A 276 -14.05 -1.24 -15.82
N VAL A 277 -13.10 -0.54 -15.21
CA VAL A 277 -11.96 -1.12 -14.53
C VAL A 277 -11.96 -0.75 -13.05
N ALA A 278 -11.79 -1.72 -12.17
CA ALA A 278 -11.47 -1.54 -10.77
C ALA A 278 -10.00 -1.93 -10.53
N SER A 279 -9.17 -0.98 -10.15
CA SER A 279 -7.75 -1.25 -9.90
C SER A 279 -7.30 -0.65 -8.58
N ALA A 280 -6.61 -1.47 -7.76
CA ALA A 280 -5.80 -0.99 -6.64
C ALA A 280 -4.40 -0.52 -7.11
N ALA A 281 -4.11 -0.57 -8.42
CA ALA A 281 -2.89 -0.02 -8.96
C ALA A 281 -3.02 1.51 -8.96
N GLU A 282 -2.26 2.15 -8.10
CA GLU A 282 -2.07 3.59 -8.13
C GLU A 282 -1.31 3.94 -9.40
N TYR A 283 -1.98 4.54 -10.38
CA TYR A 283 -1.29 5.13 -11.51
C TYR A 283 -1.14 6.64 -11.30
N ASN A 284 -0.07 7.17 -11.84
CA ASN A 284 0.25 8.57 -11.67
C ASN A 284 -0.64 9.43 -12.58
N ILE A 285 -1.64 10.11 -12.02
CA ILE A 285 -2.51 10.99 -12.82
C ILE A 285 -1.76 12.14 -13.48
N CYS A 286 -0.54 12.48 -13.00
CA CYS A 286 0.27 13.52 -13.60
C CYS A 286 0.77 13.17 -15.02
N GLU A 287 0.64 11.91 -15.44
CA GLU A 287 0.99 11.47 -16.81
C GLU A 287 -0.13 11.76 -17.83
N TYR A 288 -1.34 12.05 -17.39
CA TYR A 288 -2.47 12.31 -18.26
C TYR A 288 -2.39 13.69 -18.93
N PRO A 289 -2.80 13.83 -20.21
CA PRO A 289 -2.66 15.07 -20.97
C PRO A 289 -3.31 16.29 -20.32
N GLU A 290 -4.51 16.11 -19.74
CA GLU A 290 -5.23 17.17 -19.04
C GLU A 290 -4.47 17.66 -17.80
N ILE A 291 -3.86 16.74 -17.03
CA ILE A 291 -3.10 17.10 -15.83
C ILE A 291 -1.73 17.67 -16.21
N LYS A 292 -1.05 17.11 -17.20
CA LYS A 292 0.20 17.69 -17.76
C LYS A 292 0.00 19.14 -18.18
N ARG A 293 -1.12 19.45 -18.82
CA ARG A 293 -1.46 20.82 -19.21
C ARG A 293 -1.58 21.76 -18.01
N LEU A 294 -2.27 21.34 -16.96
CA LEU A 294 -2.38 22.12 -15.71
C LEU A 294 -1.01 22.33 -15.05
N ILE A 295 -0.16 21.31 -15.05
CA ILE A 295 1.20 21.42 -14.51
C ILE A 295 2.02 22.43 -15.32
N GLU A 296 1.93 22.42 -16.65
CA GLU A 296 2.65 23.38 -17.50
C GLU A 296 2.10 24.82 -17.30
N ILE A 297 0.80 25.00 -17.08
CA ILE A 297 0.24 26.30 -16.70
C ILE A 297 0.85 26.78 -15.38
N LEU A 298 0.94 25.92 -14.36
CA LEU A 298 1.59 26.28 -13.10
C LEU A 298 3.07 26.64 -13.28
N ARG A 299 3.80 25.90 -14.13
CA ARG A 299 5.20 26.21 -14.46
C ARG A 299 5.35 27.56 -15.13
N TYR A 300 4.45 27.89 -16.07
CA TYR A 300 4.44 29.19 -16.71
C TYR A 300 4.13 30.32 -15.73
N LEU A 301 3.20 30.13 -14.82
CA LEU A 301 2.86 31.13 -13.80
C LEU A 301 4.01 31.32 -12.78
N ASP A 302 4.76 30.27 -12.45
CA ASP A 302 5.95 30.33 -11.58
C ASP A 302 7.11 31.03 -12.32
N CYS A 303 7.39 30.61 -13.57
CA CYS A 303 8.46 31.19 -14.40
C CYS A 303 8.04 31.33 -15.86
N ALA A 304 7.74 32.56 -16.28
CA ALA A 304 7.25 32.88 -17.62
C ALA A 304 8.33 32.85 -18.71
N GLU A 305 9.59 32.60 -18.38
CA GLU A 305 10.73 32.61 -19.30
C GLU A 305 11.02 31.23 -19.91
N GLN A 306 10.05 30.29 -19.87
CA GLN A 306 10.20 28.93 -20.36
C GLN A 306 9.32 28.71 -21.61
N ASP A 307 9.92 28.26 -22.71
CA ASP A 307 9.25 28.07 -24.00
C ASP A 307 8.12 27.04 -23.98
N ILE A 308 8.39 25.84 -23.39
CA ILE A 308 7.39 24.74 -23.34
C ILE A 308 6.17 25.09 -22.47
N PRO A 309 6.34 25.59 -21.25
CA PRO A 309 5.21 26.02 -20.42
C PRO A 309 4.40 27.14 -21.05
N LEU A 310 5.05 28.10 -21.70
CA LEU A 310 4.36 29.17 -22.43
C LEU A 310 3.53 28.59 -23.59
N ALA A 311 4.11 27.73 -24.42
CA ALA A 311 3.40 27.12 -25.55
C ALA A 311 2.17 26.31 -25.06
N ALA A 312 2.31 25.53 -23.97
CA ALA A 312 1.20 24.80 -23.39
C ALA A 312 0.09 25.73 -22.86
N ALA A 313 0.46 26.82 -22.17
CA ALA A 313 -0.50 27.81 -21.68
C ALA A 313 -1.21 28.58 -22.83
N LEU A 314 -0.50 28.87 -23.92
CA LEU A 314 -1.08 29.51 -25.12
C LEU A 314 -2.08 28.59 -25.85
N LYS A 315 -1.84 27.27 -25.86
CA LYS A 315 -2.77 26.27 -26.43
C LYS A 315 -3.96 25.96 -25.53
N SER A 316 -3.88 26.25 -24.24
CA SER A 316 -4.99 26.04 -23.31
C SER A 316 -6.13 27.03 -23.52
N ALA A 317 -7.23 26.84 -22.79
CA ALA A 317 -8.36 27.78 -22.79
C ALA A 317 -7.97 29.20 -22.33
N LEU A 318 -6.80 29.42 -21.72
CA LEU A 318 -6.25 30.74 -21.39
C LEU A 318 -5.81 31.50 -22.66
N GLY A 319 -5.05 30.85 -23.56
CA GLY A 319 -4.49 31.50 -24.74
C GLY A 319 -5.35 31.33 -25.99
N LYS A 320 -5.99 30.16 -26.12
CA LYS A 320 -6.85 29.81 -27.29
C LYS A 320 -6.17 29.99 -28.65
N LEU A 321 -4.84 29.74 -28.69
CA LEU A 321 -4.07 29.76 -29.95
C LEU A 321 -4.08 28.37 -30.58
N THR A 322 -4.19 28.36 -31.92
CA THR A 322 -4.05 27.13 -32.71
C THR A 322 -2.58 26.84 -32.99
N ASP A 323 -2.28 25.61 -33.46
CA ASP A 323 -0.92 25.23 -33.84
C ASP A 323 -0.41 26.07 -35.02
N GLU A 324 -1.30 26.46 -35.95
CA GLU A 324 -0.99 27.36 -37.05
C GLU A 324 -0.60 28.76 -36.56
N GLU A 325 -1.37 29.31 -35.59
CA GLU A 325 -1.06 30.62 -35.01
C GLU A 325 0.29 30.61 -34.26
N LEU A 326 0.64 29.49 -33.57
CA LEU A 326 1.95 29.30 -32.92
C LEU A 326 3.08 29.17 -33.96
N ALA A 327 2.82 28.48 -35.09
CA ALA A 327 3.78 28.35 -36.19
C ALA A 327 4.02 29.72 -36.88
N ASP A 328 2.98 30.51 -37.08
CA ASP A 328 3.10 31.87 -37.66
C ASP A 328 3.99 32.78 -36.79
N ILE A 329 3.81 32.72 -35.45
CA ILE A 329 4.65 33.45 -34.51
C ILE A 329 6.13 33.01 -34.67
N ARG A 330 6.36 31.71 -34.73
CA ARG A 330 7.71 31.15 -34.87
C ARG A 330 8.35 31.56 -36.20
N LEU A 331 7.60 31.48 -37.30
CA LEU A 331 8.07 31.86 -38.67
C LEU A 331 8.41 33.36 -38.74
N ALA A 332 7.60 34.22 -38.12
CA ALA A 332 7.82 35.66 -38.09
C ALA A 332 9.12 36.05 -37.35
N ALA A 333 9.46 35.34 -36.28
CA ALA A 333 10.62 35.65 -35.44
C ALA A 333 11.93 34.95 -35.86
N GLY A 334 11.84 33.91 -36.70
CA GLY A 334 12.98 33.06 -37.09
C GLY A 334 13.42 32.09 -35.98
N SER A 335 14.33 31.16 -36.30
CA SER A 335 14.75 30.06 -35.42
C SER A 335 15.75 30.45 -34.33
N GLN A 336 16.35 31.62 -34.39
CA GLN A 336 17.45 32.05 -33.53
C GLN A 336 16.99 32.59 -32.16
N LYS A 337 15.73 32.97 -31.99
CA LYS A 337 15.16 33.56 -30.76
C LYS A 337 14.42 32.49 -29.97
N SER A 338 14.41 32.60 -28.63
CA SER A 338 13.51 31.79 -27.83
C SER A 338 12.05 32.04 -28.15
N PHE A 339 11.18 31.08 -27.95
CA PHE A 339 9.76 31.23 -28.27
C PHE A 339 9.09 32.30 -27.41
N VAL A 340 9.54 32.46 -26.17
CA VAL A 340 9.09 33.54 -25.27
C VAL A 340 9.34 34.91 -25.89
N VAL A 341 10.55 35.16 -26.41
CA VAL A 341 10.92 36.42 -27.04
C VAL A 341 10.08 36.63 -28.34
N ALA A 342 9.96 35.57 -29.16
CA ALA A 342 9.13 35.59 -30.37
C ALA A 342 7.68 36.00 -30.08
N CYS A 343 7.05 35.42 -29.08
CA CYS A 343 5.67 35.77 -28.71
C CYS A 343 5.53 37.20 -28.18
N ARG A 344 6.50 37.72 -27.41
CA ARG A 344 6.46 39.13 -26.95
C ARG A 344 6.58 40.13 -28.09
N GLU A 345 7.58 39.95 -28.96
CA GLU A 345 7.78 40.79 -30.14
C GLU A 345 6.55 40.75 -31.08
N TYR A 346 5.97 39.58 -31.28
CA TYR A 346 4.78 39.41 -32.08
C TYR A 346 3.57 40.11 -31.49
N ALA A 347 3.38 40.02 -30.15
CA ALA A 347 2.30 40.71 -29.44
C ALA A 347 2.39 42.22 -29.55
N GLU A 348 3.60 42.80 -29.62
CA GLU A 348 3.84 44.24 -29.75
C GLU A 348 3.66 44.71 -31.19
N ALA A 349 4.12 43.91 -32.17
CA ALA A 349 4.17 44.35 -33.59
C ALA A 349 2.90 44.00 -34.38
N ALA A 350 2.27 42.84 -34.13
CA ALA A 350 1.19 42.34 -34.95
C ALA A 350 -0.20 43.01 -34.64
N GLN A 351 -0.82 43.49 -35.70
CA GLN A 351 -2.16 44.13 -35.66
C GLN A 351 -3.26 43.14 -36.12
N ASN A 352 -3.04 41.85 -35.96
CA ASN A 352 -3.96 40.78 -36.36
C ASN A 352 -4.58 40.10 -35.14
N ARG A 353 -5.51 39.16 -35.40
CA ARG A 353 -6.23 38.40 -34.36
C ARG A 353 -5.28 37.63 -33.41
N THR A 354 -4.20 37.08 -33.95
CA THR A 354 -3.20 36.37 -33.14
C THR A 354 -2.49 37.30 -32.15
N GLY A 355 -2.10 38.50 -32.61
CA GLY A 355 -1.52 39.53 -31.75
C GLY A 355 -2.50 40.03 -30.68
N GLU A 356 -3.80 40.12 -30.99
CA GLU A 356 -4.84 40.48 -30.01
C GLU A 356 -4.98 39.39 -28.93
N LYS A 357 -5.01 38.10 -29.34
CA LYS A 357 -5.06 36.97 -28.39
C LYS A 357 -3.82 36.96 -27.46
N LEU A 358 -2.63 37.20 -27.99
CA LEU A 358 -1.40 37.27 -27.18
C LEU A 358 -1.44 38.42 -26.16
N ARG A 359 -1.88 39.60 -26.55
CA ARG A 359 -2.02 40.76 -25.65
C ARG A 359 -3.03 40.44 -24.53
N ALA A 360 -4.17 39.86 -24.88
CA ALA A 360 -5.17 39.44 -23.91
C ALA A 360 -4.63 38.38 -22.94
N PHE A 361 -3.92 37.39 -23.48
CA PHE A 361 -3.26 36.35 -22.68
C PHE A 361 -2.24 36.92 -21.69
N TYR A 362 -1.37 37.84 -22.14
CA TYR A 362 -0.38 38.46 -21.24
C TYR A 362 -1.04 39.29 -20.15
N ALA A 363 -2.08 40.04 -20.46
CA ALA A 363 -2.82 40.85 -19.48
C ALA A 363 -3.50 39.95 -18.42
N GLN A 364 -4.10 38.83 -18.85
CA GLN A 364 -4.74 37.87 -17.94
C GLN A 364 -3.71 37.14 -17.08
N THR A 365 -2.64 36.64 -17.67
CA THR A 365 -1.61 35.87 -16.96
C THR A 365 -0.79 36.74 -16.00
N GLN A 366 -0.60 38.02 -16.29
CA GLN A 366 0.02 38.95 -15.34
C GLN A 366 -0.82 39.06 -14.04
N ARG A 367 -2.13 39.11 -14.15
CA ARG A 367 -3.03 39.09 -12.98
C ARG A 367 -2.94 37.74 -12.23
N LEU A 368 -2.95 36.62 -12.96
CA LEU A 368 -2.87 35.29 -12.36
C LEU A 368 -1.52 35.05 -11.63
N ARG A 369 -0.42 35.59 -12.15
CA ARG A 369 0.89 35.51 -11.48
C ARG A 369 0.94 36.31 -10.16
N LEU A 370 0.24 37.43 -10.08
CA LEU A 370 0.10 38.14 -8.81
C LEU A 370 -0.72 37.32 -7.82
N LEU A 371 -1.80 36.67 -8.28
CA LEU A 371 -2.63 35.80 -7.43
C LEU A 371 -1.88 34.53 -6.98
N ALA A 372 -0.96 34.00 -7.79
CA ALA A 372 -0.15 32.84 -7.45
C ALA A 372 0.73 33.01 -6.19
N ASN A 373 1.02 34.27 -5.82
CA ASN A 373 1.77 34.58 -4.59
C ASN A 373 0.91 34.55 -3.31
N VAL A 374 -0.43 34.58 -3.42
CA VAL A 374 -1.34 34.72 -2.28
C VAL A 374 -2.39 33.62 -2.20
N ARG A 375 -2.61 32.87 -3.28
CA ARG A 375 -3.55 31.73 -3.34
C ARG A 375 -2.81 30.41 -3.41
N SER A 376 -3.48 29.36 -2.95
CA SER A 376 -3.00 27.98 -3.16
C SER A 376 -3.04 27.61 -4.65
N ALA A 377 -2.24 26.62 -5.04
CA ALA A 377 -2.24 26.10 -6.41
C ALA A 377 -3.63 25.56 -6.80
N ALA A 378 -4.34 24.92 -5.88
CA ALA A 378 -5.69 24.43 -6.10
C ALA A 378 -6.69 25.54 -6.38
N GLU A 379 -6.71 26.59 -5.54
CA GLU A 379 -7.59 27.75 -5.73
C GLU A 379 -7.29 28.49 -7.03
N LEU A 380 -6.02 28.59 -7.40
CA LEU A 380 -5.58 29.24 -8.63
C LEU A 380 -6.04 28.46 -9.85
N LEU A 381 -5.81 27.14 -9.87
CA LEU A 381 -6.23 26.26 -10.96
C LEU A 381 -7.75 26.17 -11.08
N ALA A 382 -8.48 26.03 -9.97
CA ALA A 382 -9.95 26.05 -9.98
C ALA A 382 -10.51 27.35 -10.57
N GLY A 383 -9.92 28.50 -10.23
CA GLY A 383 -10.26 29.79 -10.82
C GLY A 383 -10.00 29.82 -12.33
N ILE A 384 -8.85 29.31 -12.78
CA ILE A 384 -8.49 29.23 -14.20
C ILE A 384 -9.49 28.34 -14.95
N LEU A 385 -9.77 27.13 -14.44
CA LEU A 385 -10.70 26.19 -15.07
C LEU A 385 -12.11 26.77 -15.23
N SER A 386 -12.61 27.44 -14.18
CA SER A 386 -13.93 28.06 -14.17
C SER A 386 -14.02 29.29 -15.11
N GLU A 387 -13.02 30.21 -15.03
CA GLU A 387 -13.03 31.43 -15.84
C GLU A 387 -12.75 31.18 -17.34
N SER A 388 -11.95 30.18 -17.68
CA SER A 388 -11.57 29.85 -19.04
C SER A 388 -12.59 28.99 -19.80
N GLY A 389 -13.45 28.27 -19.08
CA GLY A 389 -14.34 27.26 -19.64
C GLY A 389 -13.66 25.92 -19.95
N GLU A 390 -12.41 25.72 -19.51
CA GLU A 390 -11.64 24.52 -19.77
C GLU A 390 -12.35 23.28 -19.22
N GLU A 391 -13.02 23.36 -18.07
CA GLU A 391 -13.77 22.28 -17.47
C GLU A 391 -14.87 21.75 -18.41
N ILE A 392 -15.59 22.67 -19.09
CA ILE A 392 -16.63 22.33 -20.06
C ILE A 392 -16.03 21.66 -21.30
N GLU A 393 -14.86 22.13 -21.74
CA GLU A 393 -14.15 21.54 -22.88
C GLU A 393 -13.67 20.13 -22.54
N GLN A 394 -13.18 19.89 -21.30
CA GLN A 394 -12.80 18.57 -20.85
C GLN A 394 -14.01 17.63 -20.74
N LEU A 395 -15.16 18.10 -20.27
CA LEU A 395 -16.40 17.30 -20.22
C LEU A 395 -16.91 16.89 -21.61
N ARG A 396 -16.68 17.70 -22.62
CA ARG A 396 -17.08 17.41 -24.02
C ARG A 396 -16.11 16.46 -24.73
N ALA A 397 -14.92 16.28 -24.19
CA ALA A 397 -13.93 15.38 -24.76
C ALA A 397 -14.34 13.92 -24.52
N GLU A 398 -13.74 13.01 -25.26
CA GLU A 398 -13.88 11.56 -25.03
C GLU A 398 -13.49 11.22 -23.58
N ASN A 399 -14.33 10.45 -22.86
CA ASN A 399 -14.21 10.14 -21.44
C ASN A 399 -14.17 11.40 -20.53
N GLY A 400 -14.99 12.40 -20.85
CA GLY A 400 -14.96 13.71 -20.20
C GLY A 400 -15.20 13.68 -18.70
N GLU A 401 -16.15 12.84 -18.21
CA GLU A 401 -16.42 12.72 -16.78
C GLU A 401 -15.19 12.21 -16.00
N GLU A 402 -14.44 11.28 -16.55
CA GLU A 402 -13.24 10.73 -15.93
C GLU A 402 -12.09 11.73 -15.93
N ARG A 403 -11.98 12.54 -17.01
CA ARG A 403 -11.00 13.63 -17.08
C ARG A 403 -11.26 14.65 -15.96
N VAL A 404 -12.51 15.04 -15.77
CA VAL A 404 -12.90 15.96 -14.69
C VAL A 404 -12.63 15.35 -13.32
N LYS A 405 -12.97 14.07 -13.09
CA LYS A 405 -12.64 13.38 -11.82
C LYS A 405 -11.12 13.39 -11.53
N ARG A 406 -10.28 13.17 -12.56
CA ARG A 406 -8.82 13.24 -12.40
C ARG A 406 -8.35 14.68 -12.10
N ILE A 407 -8.97 15.70 -12.74
CA ILE A 407 -8.68 17.09 -12.45
C ILE A 407 -9.05 17.42 -10.99
N ASP A 408 -10.25 17.04 -10.54
CA ASP A 408 -10.70 17.25 -9.17
C ASP A 408 -9.78 16.56 -8.15
N ARG A 409 -9.35 15.34 -8.46
CA ARG A 409 -8.39 14.63 -7.64
C ARG A 409 -7.05 15.36 -7.55
N PHE A 410 -6.54 15.85 -8.70
CA PHE A 410 -5.31 16.64 -8.72
C PHE A 410 -5.43 17.93 -7.91
N LEU A 411 -6.53 18.66 -8.05
CA LEU A 411 -6.82 19.86 -7.26
C LEU A 411 -6.87 19.55 -5.75
N SER A 412 -7.54 18.46 -5.38
CA SER A 412 -7.62 18.00 -3.98
C SER A 412 -6.24 17.72 -3.40
N GLU A 413 -5.36 17.09 -4.17
CA GLU A 413 -3.98 16.80 -3.74
C GLU A 413 -3.10 18.07 -3.67
N CYS A 414 -3.31 19.03 -4.55
CA CYS A 414 -2.66 20.34 -4.43
C CYS A 414 -3.06 21.06 -3.14
N GLY A 415 -4.32 20.95 -2.72
CA GLY A 415 -4.82 21.47 -1.45
C GLY A 415 -4.40 22.91 -1.16
N ALA A 416 -3.86 23.15 0.02
CA ALA A 416 -3.38 24.47 0.46
C ALA A 416 -1.92 24.79 0.05
N LEU A 417 -1.29 23.96 -0.81
CA LEU A 417 0.10 24.15 -1.22
C LEU A 417 0.26 25.35 -2.16
N SER A 418 1.37 26.06 -2.03
CA SER A 418 1.77 27.09 -3.00
C SER A 418 2.15 26.47 -4.36
N VAL A 419 2.11 27.28 -5.43
CA VAL A 419 2.54 26.84 -6.78
C VAL A 419 3.96 26.24 -6.74
N SER A 420 4.90 26.92 -6.11
CA SER A 420 6.29 26.47 -5.99
C SER A 420 6.43 25.18 -5.18
N ASP A 421 5.59 24.94 -4.15
CA ASP A 421 5.62 23.70 -3.38
C ASP A 421 5.09 22.52 -4.19
N VAL A 422 4.01 22.72 -4.97
CA VAL A 422 3.49 21.70 -5.88
C VAL A 422 4.56 21.32 -6.91
N LEU A 423 5.17 22.31 -7.58
CA LEU A 423 6.21 22.06 -8.58
C LEU A 423 7.45 21.37 -8.00
N ARG A 424 7.84 21.72 -6.77
CA ARG A 424 8.95 21.05 -6.05
C ARG A 424 8.63 19.59 -5.73
N ARG A 425 7.39 19.29 -5.31
CA ARG A 425 6.96 17.91 -5.06
C ARG A 425 6.93 17.09 -6.35
N LEU A 426 6.43 17.65 -7.45
CA LEU A 426 6.45 17.00 -8.76
C LEU A 426 7.88 16.67 -9.23
N LYS A 427 8.83 17.59 -9.05
CA LYS A 427 10.24 17.38 -9.41
C LYS A 427 10.91 16.27 -8.61
N ASN A 428 10.51 16.06 -7.36
CA ASN A 428 11.09 15.04 -6.47
C ASN A 428 10.42 13.67 -6.59
N ASN A 429 9.69 13.38 -7.66
CA ASN A 429 8.92 12.14 -7.88
C ASN A 429 8.00 11.73 -6.70
N ARG A 430 7.63 12.65 -5.82
CA ARG A 430 6.79 12.39 -4.65
C ARG A 430 5.30 12.57 -4.92
N TYR A 431 4.91 13.00 -6.11
CA TYR A 431 3.53 13.01 -6.56
C TYR A 431 3.24 11.81 -7.44
N GLN A 432 3.11 10.67 -6.81
CA GLN A 432 2.31 9.59 -7.38
C GLN A 432 0.92 9.73 -6.74
N VAL A 433 0.04 10.43 -7.41
CA VAL A 433 -1.35 10.50 -6.97
C VAL A 433 -1.99 9.19 -7.38
N GLY A 434 -2.13 8.30 -6.41
CA GLY A 434 -2.87 7.08 -6.57
C GLY A 434 -4.33 7.39 -6.86
N PHE A 435 -4.78 7.05 -8.04
CA PHE A 435 -6.18 7.01 -8.37
C PHE A 435 -6.58 5.53 -8.34
N SER A 436 -7.35 5.14 -7.35
CA SER A 436 -8.14 3.93 -7.43
C SER A 436 -9.40 4.31 -8.19
N GLU A 437 -9.52 3.89 -9.44
CA GLU A 437 -10.83 3.88 -10.06
C GLU A 437 -11.67 2.91 -9.24
N THR A 438 -12.50 3.44 -8.39
CA THR A 438 -13.66 2.75 -7.89
C THR A 438 -14.62 2.66 -9.07
N GLY A 439 -14.30 1.83 -10.05
CA GLY A 439 -15.29 1.29 -10.96
C GLY A 439 -16.39 0.77 -10.05
N GLY A 440 -17.66 1.03 -10.40
CA GLY A 440 -18.80 0.56 -9.62
C GLY A 440 -18.68 -0.92 -9.26
N GLU A 441 -19.58 -1.48 -8.48
CA GLU A 441 -19.54 -2.89 -8.05
C GLU A 441 -19.34 -3.89 -9.21
N ASN A 442 -19.64 -3.49 -10.46
CA ASN A 442 -19.48 -4.28 -11.68
C ASN A 442 -18.37 -3.73 -12.59
N ALA A 443 -17.11 -4.09 -12.31
CA ALA A 443 -15.94 -3.68 -13.08
C ALA A 443 -14.87 -4.78 -13.12
N VAL A 444 -14.12 -4.84 -14.22
CA VAL A 444 -12.97 -5.76 -14.38
C VAL A 444 -11.87 -5.37 -13.40
N ARG A 445 -11.42 -6.32 -12.61
CA ARG A 445 -10.31 -6.07 -11.66
C ARG A 445 -8.97 -6.22 -12.35
N VAL A 446 -8.13 -5.20 -12.27
CA VAL A 446 -6.74 -5.28 -12.73
C VAL A 446 -5.81 -5.17 -11.51
N MET A 447 -5.06 -6.23 -11.23
CA MET A 447 -4.21 -6.28 -10.04
C MET A 447 -2.92 -7.06 -10.28
N THR A 448 -2.00 -6.98 -9.30
CA THR A 448 -0.80 -7.83 -9.38
C THR A 448 -1.10 -9.25 -8.94
N MET A 449 -0.34 -10.22 -9.48
CA MET A 449 -0.39 -11.61 -9.04
C MET A 449 -0.19 -11.75 -7.52
N HIS A 450 0.68 -10.94 -6.90
CA HIS A 450 0.86 -10.91 -5.44
C HIS A 450 -0.40 -10.48 -4.69
N ALA A 451 -1.10 -9.46 -5.21
CA ALA A 451 -2.32 -8.96 -4.58
C ALA A 451 -3.50 -9.91 -4.72
N SER A 452 -3.44 -10.87 -5.65
CA SER A 452 -4.49 -11.87 -5.84
C SER A 452 -4.40 -13.05 -4.86
N LYS A 453 -3.32 -13.15 -4.07
CA LYS A 453 -3.19 -14.21 -3.06
C LYS A 453 -4.35 -14.15 -2.06
N GLY A 454 -4.96 -15.29 -1.79
CA GLY A 454 -6.16 -15.39 -0.93
C GLY A 454 -7.49 -15.07 -1.63
N LEU A 455 -7.47 -14.51 -2.84
CA LEU A 455 -8.66 -14.23 -3.64
C LEU A 455 -8.93 -15.34 -4.66
N GLU A 456 -10.14 -15.31 -5.26
CA GLU A 456 -10.55 -16.23 -6.32
C GLU A 456 -11.54 -15.54 -7.27
N PHE A 457 -11.55 -15.95 -8.53
CA PHE A 457 -12.33 -15.31 -9.57
C PHE A 457 -12.84 -16.34 -10.58
N PRO A 458 -14.06 -16.19 -11.08
CA PRO A 458 -14.60 -17.05 -12.14
C PRO A 458 -13.72 -17.10 -13.39
N VAL A 459 -13.23 -15.92 -13.85
CA VAL A 459 -12.39 -15.78 -15.04
C VAL A 459 -11.09 -15.05 -14.69
N VAL A 460 -9.96 -15.68 -14.98
CA VAL A 460 -8.63 -15.13 -14.73
C VAL A 460 -7.87 -14.97 -16.04
N ILE A 461 -7.37 -13.78 -16.31
CA ILE A 461 -6.51 -13.46 -17.46
C ILE A 461 -5.11 -13.14 -16.94
N VAL A 462 -4.12 -13.96 -17.27
CA VAL A 462 -2.72 -13.78 -16.87
C VAL A 462 -1.97 -13.07 -18.00
N ALA A 463 -1.64 -11.81 -17.75
CA ALA A 463 -0.99 -10.94 -18.73
C ALA A 463 0.53 -10.90 -18.57
N GLY A 464 1.24 -10.62 -19.66
CA GLY A 464 2.69 -10.39 -19.65
C GLY A 464 3.52 -11.66 -19.55
N MET A 465 3.02 -12.79 -20.06
CA MET A 465 3.71 -14.10 -20.00
C MET A 465 5.10 -14.08 -20.64
N ASP A 466 5.32 -13.27 -21.69
CA ASP A 466 6.61 -13.12 -22.39
C ASP A 466 7.47 -11.96 -21.90
N ASN A 467 7.04 -11.25 -20.85
CA ASN A 467 7.83 -10.17 -20.29
C ASN A 467 9.00 -10.73 -19.48
N ARG A 468 10.21 -10.22 -19.77
CA ARG A 468 11.40 -10.60 -19.01
C ARG A 468 11.27 -10.15 -17.54
N PHE A 469 11.72 -11.01 -16.66
CA PHE A 469 11.84 -10.69 -15.24
C PHE A 469 12.85 -9.56 -15.01
N ASP A 470 12.64 -8.77 -13.97
CA ASP A 470 13.52 -7.66 -13.62
C ASP A 470 14.92 -8.20 -13.23
N ASP A 471 15.96 -7.60 -13.79
CA ASP A 471 17.37 -7.96 -13.54
C ASP A 471 18.17 -6.82 -12.89
N ARG A 472 17.50 -5.75 -12.42
CA ARG A 472 18.16 -4.57 -11.82
C ARG A 472 18.96 -4.94 -10.60
N ASP A 473 18.45 -5.81 -9.74
CA ASP A 473 19.11 -6.26 -8.52
C ASP A 473 20.44 -6.97 -8.81
N PHE A 474 20.59 -7.62 -9.97
CA PHE A 474 21.83 -8.29 -10.37
C PHE A 474 22.94 -7.32 -10.82
N LYS A 475 22.56 -6.08 -11.10
CA LYS A 475 23.46 -4.99 -11.55
C LYS A 475 23.88 -4.09 -10.40
N GLU A 476 23.30 -4.27 -9.22
CA GLU A 476 23.62 -3.48 -8.04
C GLU A 476 25.10 -3.57 -7.68
N LYS A 477 25.65 -2.49 -7.12
CA LYS A 477 27.08 -2.41 -6.72
C LYS A 477 27.40 -3.42 -5.61
N ILE A 478 26.45 -3.75 -4.77
CA ILE A 478 26.55 -4.73 -3.70
C ILE A 478 25.45 -5.74 -3.91
N LEU A 479 25.81 -7.00 -4.15
CA LEU A 479 24.84 -8.09 -4.16
C LEU A 479 24.70 -8.63 -2.74
N THR A 480 23.50 -9.02 -2.35
CA THR A 480 23.17 -9.50 -1.00
C THR A 480 22.54 -10.88 -1.07
N ASP A 481 22.86 -11.72 -0.09
CA ASP A 481 22.24 -13.03 0.11
C ASP A 481 22.14 -13.30 1.62
N GLU A 482 21.02 -13.87 2.07
CA GLU A 482 20.79 -14.11 3.50
C GLU A 482 21.79 -15.05 4.15
N GLU A 483 22.31 -16.03 3.42
CA GLU A 483 23.26 -17.00 3.94
C GLU A 483 24.72 -16.60 3.66
N TRP A 484 24.98 -15.97 2.51
CA TRP A 484 26.34 -15.67 2.04
C TRP A 484 26.79 -14.24 2.37
N GLY A 485 25.85 -13.37 2.81
CA GLY A 485 26.14 -11.99 3.19
C GLY A 485 26.27 -11.06 1.98
N PHE A 486 27.41 -10.37 1.82
CA PHE A 486 27.61 -9.31 0.85
C PHE A 486 28.66 -9.66 -0.20
N ALA A 487 28.37 -9.32 -1.45
CA ALA A 487 29.31 -9.41 -2.56
C ALA A 487 29.44 -8.04 -3.26
N PRO A 488 30.27 -7.11 -2.75
CA PRO A 488 30.49 -5.82 -3.37
C PRO A 488 31.36 -5.94 -4.62
N LEU A 489 31.35 -4.90 -5.47
CA LEU A 489 32.34 -4.73 -6.52
C LEU A 489 33.72 -4.51 -5.91
N SER A 490 34.78 -4.96 -6.58
CA SER A 490 36.16 -4.58 -6.27
C SER A 490 36.51 -3.31 -6.99
N TYR A 491 37.14 -2.35 -6.31
CA TYR A 491 37.55 -1.07 -6.89
C TYR A 491 39.07 -0.99 -7.01
N ASN A 492 39.53 -0.39 -8.11
CA ASN A 492 40.92 -0.01 -8.25
C ASN A 492 41.01 1.51 -8.01
N GLU A 493 41.73 1.91 -6.95
CA GLU A 493 41.85 3.31 -6.53
C GLU A 493 42.71 4.13 -7.50
N GLN A 494 43.61 3.49 -8.25
CA GLN A 494 44.54 4.21 -9.15
C GLN A 494 43.82 4.71 -10.42
N ASN A 495 42.88 3.94 -10.95
CA ASN A 495 42.17 4.26 -12.19
C ASN A 495 40.66 4.43 -12.01
N PHE A 496 40.15 4.40 -10.78
CA PHE A 496 38.75 4.55 -10.42
C PHE A 496 37.81 3.58 -11.16
N THR A 497 38.29 2.39 -11.50
CA THR A 497 37.50 1.37 -12.18
C THR A 497 36.92 0.37 -11.20
N ALA A 498 35.69 -0.06 -11.46
CA ALA A 498 35.03 -1.11 -10.70
C ALA A 498 35.13 -2.44 -11.46
N TYR A 499 35.44 -3.51 -10.74
CA TYR A 499 35.57 -4.84 -11.30
C TYR A 499 34.60 -5.81 -10.66
N ASP A 500 34.09 -6.70 -11.45
CA ASP A 500 33.33 -7.84 -10.97
C ASP A 500 34.26 -8.90 -10.35
N THR A 501 33.73 -9.67 -9.40
CA THR A 501 34.51 -10.75 -8.73
C THR A 501 33.85 -12.10 -8.97
N ILE A 502 34.59 -13.18 -8.79
CA ILE A 502 34.07 -14.55 -8.91
C ILE A 502 32.95 -14.79 -7.89
N LEU A 503 33.05 -14.17 -6.70
CA LEU A 503 32.01 -14.24 -5.68
C LEU A 503 30.70 -13.66 -6.21
N ARG A 504 30.74 -12.51 -6.87
CA ARG A 504 29.53 -11.89 -7.48
C ARG A 504 28.94 -12.75 -8.58
N ALA A 505 29.76 -13.45 -9.36
CA ALA A 505 29.26 -14.39 -10.36
C ALA A 505 28.48 -15.54 -9.70
N LEU A 506 28.99 -16.09 -8.59
CA LEU A 506 28.28 -17.12 -7.80
C LEU A 506 26.99 -16.58 -7.18
N PHE A 507 27.00 -15.35 -6.63
CA PHE A 507 25.80 -14.71 -6.13
C PHE A 507 24.72 -14.55 -7.21
N ARG A 508 25.09 -14.10 -8.41
CA ARG A 508 24.16 -13.98 -9.54
C ARG A 508 23.56 -15.31 -9.96
N GLU A 509 24.36 -16.37 -9.98
CA GLU A 509 23.85 -17.72 -10.29
C GLU A 509 22.79 -18.15 -9.27
N ARG A 510 23.09 -17.97 -7.98
CA ARG A 510 22.15 -18.27 -6.89
C ARG A 510 20.91 -17.39 -6.93
N MET A 511 21.09 -16.07 -7.13
CA MET A 511 19.98 -15.13 -7.28
C MET A 511 19.09 -15.48 -8.47
N THR A 512 19.68 -15.92 -9.60
CA THR A 512 18.93 -16.36 -10.78
C THR A 512 18.06 -17.57 -10.46
N ALA A 513 18.60 -18.57 -9.79
CA ALA A 513 17.85 -19.76 -9.40
C ALA A 513 16.71 -19.40 -8.42
N ARG A 514 16.99 -18.61 -7.37
CA ARG A 514 15.96 -18.15 -6.43
C ARG A 514 14.86 -17.35 -7.11
N ARG A 515 15.23 -16.43 -8.01
CA ARG A 515 14.24 -15.67 -8.78
C ARG A 515 13.35 -16.59 -9.61
N ALA A 516 13.91 -17.57 -10.30
CA ALA A 516 13.13 -18.54 -11.09
C ALA A 516 12.15 -19.34 -10.20
N GLU A 517 12.56 -19.72 -8.99
CA GLU A 517 11.70 -20.39 -8.03
C GLU A 517 10.57 -19.50 -7.54
N ASP A 518 10.86 -18.24 -7.21
CA ASP A 518 9.86 -17.27 -6.72
C ASP A 518 8.84 -16.92 -7.81
N GLU A 519 9.30 -16.68 -9.05
CA GLU A 519 8.42 -16.41 -10.19
C GLU A 519 7.57 -17.63 -10.56
N MET A 520 8.11 -18.84 -10.43
CA MET A 520 7.34 -20.07 -10.62
C MET A 520 6.21 -20.21 -9.59
N ARG A 521 6.50 -19.93 -8.30
CA ARG A 521 5.49 -19.92 -7.24
C ARG A 521 4.46 -18.80 -7.47
N LEU A 522 4.90 -17.65 -7.98
CA LEU A 522 4.00 -16.56 -8.31
C LEU A 522 3.03 -16.93 -9.45
N LEU A 523 3.53 -17.61 -10.49
CA LEU A 523 2.68 -18.15 -11.56
C LEU A 523 1.70 -19.21 -11.02
N TYR A 524 2.15 -20.06 -10.08
CA TYR A 524 1.26 -21.02 -9.41
C TYR A 524 0.12 -20.32 -8.66
N VAL A 525 0.45 -19.26 -7.90
CA VAL A 525 -0.57 -18.46 -7.22
C VAL A 525 -1.56 -17.88 -8.23
N ALA A 526 -1.07 -17.26 -9.32
CA ALA A 526 -1.93 -16.68 -10.34
C ALA A 526 -2.86 -17.71 -10.98
N ALA A 527 -2.31 -18.86 -11.39
CA ALA A 527 -3.07 -19.94 -12.04
C ALA A 527 -4.13 -20.55 -11.11
N THR A 528 -3.84 -20.64 -9.81
CA THR A 528 -4.79 -21.19 -8.81
C THR A 528 -5.86 -20.20 -8.34
N ARG A 529 -5.92 -18.99 -8.92
CA ARG A 529 -7.00 -18.01 -8.63
C ARG A 529 -8.25 -18.29 -9.46
N ALA A 530 -8.13 -19.02 -10.58
CA ALA A 530 -9.23 -19.29 -11.47
C ALA A 530 -10.18 -20.33 -10.88
N GLN A 531 -11.48 -20.00 -10.85
CA GLN A 531 -12.52 -20.93 -10.51
C GLN A 531 -12.97 -21.73 -11.74
N TYR A 532 -13.22 -21.08 -12.88
CA TYR A 532 -13.84 -21.72 -14.03
C TYR A 532 -13.08 -21.51 -15.34
N CYS A 533 -12.57 -20.31 -15.62
CA CYS A 533 -11.89 -20.02 -16.88
C CYS A 533 -10.53 -19.34 -16.62
N MET A 534 -9.51 -19.74 -17.39
CA MET A 534 -8.15 -19.19 -17.28
C MET A 534 -7.57 -18.93 -18.66
N HIS A 535 -7.09 -17.71 -18.89
CA HIS A 535 -6.39 -17.27 -20.10
C HIS A 535 -4.94 -16.95 -19.78
N PHE A 536 -4.01 -17.48 -20.56
CA PHE A 536 -2.60 -17.08 -20.55
C PHE A 536 -2.29 -16.33 -21.85
N ILE A 537 -1.85 -15.07 -21.74
CA ILE A 537 -1.63 -14.20 -22.91
C ILE A 537 -0.17 -14.22 -23.33
N PHE A 538 0.10 -14.66 -24.55
CA PHE A 538 1.43 -14.78 -25.16
C PHE A 538 1.54 -13.93 -26.41
N ARG A 539 2.78 -13.55 -26.75
CA ARG A 539 3.12 -12.94 -28.06
C ARG A 539 3.55 -13.99 -29.06
N GLU A 540 4.29 -14.99 -28.59
CA GLU A 540 4.82 -16.07 -29.40
C GLU A 540 4.80 -17.39 -28.64
N GLU A 541 4.75 -18.48 -29.36
CA GLU A 541 4.90 -19.81 -28.76
C GLU A 541 6.38 -20.05 -28.47
N GLY A 542 6.71 -20.40 -27.24
CA GLY A 542 8.06 -20.71 -26.79
C GLY A 542 8.38 -22.21 -26.93
N GLU A 543 9.67 -22.52 -26.99
CA GLU A 543 10.17 -23.89 -26.84
C GLU A 543 10.40 -24.21 -25.37
N PHE A 544 9.76 -25.25 -24.83
CA PHE A 544 9.94 -25.67 -23.46
C PHE A 544 11.23 -26.49 -23.31
N ASP A 545 12.13 -26.04 -22.42
CA ASP A 545 13.36 -26.73 -22.07
C ASP A 545 13.48 -26.84 -20.55
N PHE A 546 13.30 -28.04 -20.02
CA PHE A 546 13.44 -28.32 -18.59
C PHE A 546 14.80 -27.88 -18.01
N ALA A 547 15.89 -27.96 -18.79
CA ALA A 547 17.22 -27.55 -18.34
C ALA A 547 17.28 -26.01 -18.05
N ARG A 548 16.40 -25.23 -18.65
CA ARG A 548 16.32 -23.77 -18.47
C ARG A 548 15.37 -23.36 -17.35
N VAL A 549 14.50 -24.22 -16.85
CA VAL A 549 13.49 -23.88 -15.82
C VAL A 549 14.13 -23.20 -14.61
N GLY A 550 15.24 -23.70 -14.08
CA GLY A 550 15.97 -23.07 -12.96
C GLY A 550 16.67 -21.75 -13.29
N ARG A 551 16.61 -21.29 -14.55
CA ARG A 551 17.17 -20.03 -15.07
C ARG A 551 16.15 -19.29 -15.93
N ALA A 552 14.88 -19.58 -15.73
CA ALA A 552 13.81 -18.93 -16.46
C ALA A 552 13.91 -17.40 -16.41
N SER A 553 13.62 -16.76 -17.52
CA SER A 553 13.69 -15.31 -17.69
C SER A 553 12.33 -14.66 -17.90
N LYS A 554 11.31 -15.45 -18.20
CA LYS A 554 9.94 -15.05 -18.46
C LYS A 554 8.99 -16.17 -18.03
N PHE A 555 7.70 -15.86 -17.82
CA PHE A 555 6.74 -16.89 -17.40
C PHE A 555 6.47 -17.95 -18.47
N SER A 556 6.55 -17.60 -19.77
CA SER A 556 6.38 -18.57 -20.85
C SER A 556 7.47 -19.65 -20.86
N ASP A 557 8.65 -19.42 -20.24
CA ASP A 557 9.69 -20.45 -20.06
C ASP A 557 9.21 -21.61 -19.16
N PHE A 558 8.12 -21.44 -18.39
CA PHE A 558 7.53 -22.49 -17.55
C PHE A 558 6.40 -23.28 -18.23
N ILE A 559 5.97 -22.91 -19.44
CA ILE A 559 4.81 -23.51 -20.08
C ILE A 559 5.25 -24.63 -21.04
N PRO A 560 4.84 -25.88 -20.79
CA PRO A 560 5.12 -27.01 -21.68
C PRO A 560 4.11 -27.06 -22.85
N PHE A 561 4.25 -26.13 -23.81
CA PHE A 561 3.31 -25.90 -24.90
C PHE A 561 2.90 -27.17 -25.66
N GLU A 562 3.86 -28.02 -26.03
CA GLU A 562 3.59 -29.28 -26.77
C GLU A 562 2.66 -30.20 -25.97
N LYS A 563 2.98 -30.44 -24.68
CA LYS A 563 2.18 -31.29 -23.80
C LYS A 563 0.79 -30.70 -23.54
N PHE A 564 0.71 -29.38 -23.49
CA PHE A 564 -0.53 -28.65 -23.33
C PHE A 564 -1.43 -28.85 -24.54
N ARG A 565 -0.87 -28.72 -25.74
CA ARG A 565 -1.55 -28.93 -27.01
C ARG A 565 -2.04 -30.38 -27.15
N ASP A 566 -1.19 -31.35 -26.85
CA ASP A 566 -1.53 -32.77 -26.91
C ASP A 566 -2.67 -33.15 -25.97
N ARG A 567 -2.69 -32.59 -24.78
CA ARG A 567 -3.70 -32.95 -23.78
C ARG A 567 -5.04 -32.21 -23.96
N PHE A 568 -5.03 -30.95 -24.33
CA PHE A 568 -6.22 -30.10 -24.39
C PHE A 568 -6.89 -30.09 -25.77
N LEU A 569 -6.15 -30.26 -26.87
CA LEU A 569 -6.71 -30.43 -28.24
C LEU A 569 -7.30 -31.82 -28.50
N GLN A 570 -6.78 -32.87 -27.84
CA GLN A 570 -7.32 -34.23 -27.97
C GLN A 570 -8.58 -34.47 -27.11
N LEU A 571 -8.87 -33.61 -26.12
CA LEU A 571 -10.02 -33.72 -25.23
C LEU A 571 -11.35 -33.35 -25.88
N GLU A 572 -11.37 -32.77 -27.09
CA GLU A 572 -12.59 -32.60 -27.89
C GLU A 572 -13.09 -33.93 -28.51
N SER A 573 -12.31 -35.01 -28.51
CA SER A 573 -12.60 -36.27 -29.21
C SER A 573 -12.63 -37.54 -28.35
N ALA A 574 -12.47 -37.47 -27.01
CA ALA A 574 -12.41 -38.69 -26.18
C ALA A 574 -13.42 -38.67 -25.02
N ASP A 575 -14.37 -39.63 -25.10
CA ASP A 575 -15.14 -40.10 -23.96
C ASP A 575 -14.22 -40.77 -22.93
N PHE A 576 -14.03 -40.11 -21.76
CA PHE A 576 -13.28 -40.71 -20.68
C PHE A 576 -14.10 -41.73 -19.89
N GLY A 577 -13.87 -42.98 -20.17
CA GLY A 577 -14.22 -44.08 -19.28
C GLY A 577 -13.40 -43.99 -17.97
N ALA A 578 -14.11 -43.88 -16.89
CA ALA A 578 -13.52 -43.83 -15.54
C ALA A 578 -12.92 -45.16 -15.17
N THR A 579 -11.59 -45.22 -15.06
CA THR A 579 -10.91 -46.21 -14.19
C THR A 579 -9.59 -45.63 -13.66
N GLY A 580 -9.64 -45.15 -12.45
CA GLY A 580 -8.49 -44.82 -11.63
C GLY A 580 -8.97 -44.65 -10.20
N GLU A 581 -8.43 -45.48 -9.30
CA GLU A 581 -8.73 -45.41 -7.87
C GLU A 581 -8.52 -43.99 -7.35
N ARG A 582 -9.61 -43.39 -6.85
CA ARG A 582 -9.62 -42.09 -6.20
C ARG A 582 -8.82 -42.21 -4.90
N PRO A 583 -7.81 -41.34 -4.66
CA PRO A 583 -7.31 -41.20 -3.31
C PRO A 583 -8.45 -40.65 -2.46
N LEU A 584 -8.71 -41.37 -1.39
CA LEU A 584 -9.79 -41.12 -0.43
C LEU A 584 -9.76 -39.64 0.02
N LEU A 585 -10.79 -38.88 -0.33
CA LEU A 585 -11.31 -37.87 0.59
C LEU A 585 -11.47 -38.59 1.94
N ILE A 586 -10.98 -37.96 3.02
CA ILE A 586 -11.24 -38.46 4.37
C ILE A 586 -12.76 -38.47 4.53
N SER A 587 -13.40 -39.60 4.15
CA SER A 587 -14.76 -39.86 4.57
C SER A 587 -14.63 -40.30 6.02
N PHE A 588 -15.13 -39.51 6.94
CA PHE A 588 -15.35 -39.98 8.30
C PHE A 588 -16.33 -41.12 8.22
N THR A 589 -15.83 -42.35 8.32
CA THR A 589 -16.63 -43.58 8.32
C THR A 589 -17.31 -43.83 9.67
N ASP A 590 -17.11 -42.94 10.63
CA ASP A 590 -17.70 -43.00 11.96
C ASP A 590 -18.82 -41.96 12.10
N GLU A 591 -20.06 -42.38 11.88
CA GLU A 591 -21.23 -41.55 12.07
C GLU A 591 -21.34 -40.96 13.51
N ALA A 592 -20.75 -41.61 14.50
CA ALA A 592 -20.75 -41.14 15.87
C ALA A 592 -19.79 -39.94 16.05
N ALA A 593 -18.63 -39.98 15.38
CA ALA A 593 -17.67 -38.87 15.35
C ALA A 593 -18.24 -37.67 14.56
N GLU A 594 -18.94 -37.91 13.46
CA GLU A 594 -19.60 -36.85 12.67
C GLU A 594 -20.70 -36.16 13.48
N ARG A 595 -21.50 -36.93 14.22
CA ARG A 595 -22.52 -36.38 15.14
C ARG A 595 -21.91 -35.59 16.26
N GLU A 596 -20.83 -36.08 16.88
CA GLU A 596 -20.15 -35.39 17.98
C GLU A 596 -19.50 -34.09 17.49
N ILE A 597 -18.86 -34.08 16.33
CA ILE A 597 -18.31 -32.87 15.70
C ILE A 597 -19.43 -31.88 15.36
N SER A 598 -20.52 -32.36 14.76
CA SER A 598 -21.67 -31.52 14.42
C SER A 598 -22.36 -30.92 15.66
N LEU A 599 -22.45 -31.68 16.75
CA LEU A 599 -22.96 -31.17 18.04
C LEU A 599 -22.05 -30.13 18.65
N ARG A 600 -20.71 -30.34 18.61
CA ARG A 600 -19.73 -29.36 19.08
C ARG A 600 -19.71 -28.10 18.23
N TYR A 601 -19.83 -28.23 16.91
CA TYR A 601 -19.87 -27.09 15.97
C TYR A 601 -21.14 -26.24 16.13
N ARG A 602 -22.26 -26.85 16.51
CA ARG A 602 -23.54 -26.18 16.76
C ARG A 602 -23.75 -25.78 18.23
N ALA A 603 -22.82 -26.14 19.11
CA ALA A 603 -22.92 -25.73 20.50
C ALA A 603 -22.86 -24.21 20.60
N PRO A 604 -23.77 -23.55 21.33
CA PRO A 604 -23.69 -22.12 21.55
C PRO A 604 -22.38 -21.80 22.23
N TYR A 605 -21.69 -20.79 21.71
CA TYR A 605 -20.41 -20.34 22.31
C TYR A 605 -20.68 -19.87 23.75
N PRO A 606 -20.08 -20.49 24.78
CA PRO A 606 -20.43 -20.23 26.18
C PRO A 606 -20.09 -18.80 26.64
N TYR A 607 -19.26 -18.07 25.87
CA TYR A 607 -18.81 -16.71 26.17
C TYR A 607 -19.31 -15.72 25.11
N ALA A 608 -20.56 -15.86 24.66
CA ALA A 608 -21.12 -15.00 23.62
C ALA A 608 -21.10 -13.50 24.00
N SER A 609 -21.23 -13.18 25.30
CA SER A 609 -21.10 -11.82 25.83
C SER A 609 -19.71 -11.21 25.62
N SER A 610 -18.64 -12.04 25.57
CA SER A 610 -17.27 -11.59 25.35
C SER A 610 -17.01 -11.18 23.90
N LEU A 611 -17.81 -11.66 22.92
CA LEU A 611 -17.65 -11.31 21.50
C LEU A 611 -17.99 -9.84 21.21
N GLU A 612 -18.80 -9.21 22.04
CA GLU A 612 -19.20 -7.81 21.88
C GLU A 612 -18.23 -6.83 22.58
N ILE A 613 -17.23 -7.33 23.30
CA ILE A 613 -16.30 -6.52 24.09
C ILE A 613 -15.04 -6.23 23.25
N PRO A 614 -14.63 -4.95 23.12
CA PRO A 614 -13.40 -4.62 22.41
C PRO A 614 -12.18 -5.01 23.25
N VAL A 615 -11.21 -5.66 22.65
CA VAL A 615 -9.92 -6.00 23.30
C VAL A 615 -9.17 -4.74 23.74
N LYS A 616 -9.34 -3.63 23.01
CA LYS A 616 -8.69 -2.34 23.27
C LYS A 616 -9.64 -1.18 22.96
N SER A 617 -9.64 -0.16 23.82
CA SER A 617 -10.43 1.06 23.64
C SER A 617 -9.65 2.30 24.11
N SER A 618 -10.03 3.50 23.62
CA SER A 618 -9.51 4.74 24.20
C SER A 618 -10.44 5.28 25.27
N ALA A 619 -9.89 6.01 26.24
CA ALA A 619 -10.69 6.66 27.29
C ALA A 619 -11.80 7.55 26.73
N SER A 620 -11.53 8.25 25.60
CA SER A 620 -12.51 9.10 24.90
C SER A 620 -13.56 8.30 24.11
N ALA A 621 -13.21 7.09 23.58
CA ALA A 621 -14.15 6.23 22.87
C ALA A 621 -15.17 5.58 23.82
N ILE A 622 -14.77 5.30 25.04
CA ILE A 622 -15.66 4.74 26.08
C ILE A 622 -16.80 5.71 26.38
N LEU A 623 -16.54 7.02 26.38
CA LEU A 623 -17.56 8.05 26.61
C LEU A 623 -18.67 8.07 25.55
N LYS A 624 -18.34 7.80 24.29
CA LYS A 624 -19.28 7.87 23.15
C LYS A 624 -20.24 6.69 23.06
N ARG A 625 -20.01 5.59 23.79
CA ARG A 625 -20.71 4.30 23.60
C ARG A 625 -21.84 4.00 24.57
N GLN A 626 -22.26 4.92 25.38
CA GLN A 626 -23.46 4.75 26.22
C GLN A 626 -24.75 4.86 25.37
N GLY A 627 -24.96 4.00 24.37
CA GLY A 627 -26.26 3.95 23.66
C GLY A 627 -26.34 3.24 22.32
N GLU A 628 -25.24 2.78 21.68
CA GLU A 628 -25.31 2.17 20.34
C GLU A 628 -24.64 0.80 20.24
N ARG A 629 -25.31 -0.13 19.51
CA ARG A 629 -24.84 -1.48 19.24
C ARG A 629 -23.62 -1.48 18.28
N PHE A 630 -22.70 -2.41 18.56
CA PHE A 630 -21.49 -2.65 17.78
C PHE A 630 -21.79 -3.09 16.35
N TYR A 631 -21.47 -2.29 15.37
CA TYR A 631 -20.92 -2.60 14.06
C TYR A 631 -20.72 -1.26 13.33
N ALA A 632 -19.48 -0.78 13.26
CA ALA A 632 -19.01 0.10 12.18
C ALA A 632 -17.49 0.24 12.19
N GLU A 633 -16.95 0.16 11.00
CA GLU A 633 -15.57 0.33 10.60
C GLU A 633 -14.96 1.68 11.00
N LYS A 634 -13.63 1.60 11.21
CA LYS A 634 -12.63 2.65 11.09
C LYS A 634 -13.09 4.10 10.94
N GLU A 635 -12.97 4.84 12.04
CA GLU A 635 -12.54 6.23 11.96
C GLU A 635 -11.47 6.52 13.01
N LEU A 636 -10.27 6.86 12.53
CA LEU A 636 -9.07 7.13 13.34
C LEU A 636 -9.10 8.47 14.08
N PHE A 637 -10.16 9.28 13.88
CA PHE A 637 -10.35 10.55 14.56
C PHE A 637 -11.83 10.73 14.90
N PRO A 638 -12.20 10.98 16.19
CA PRO A 638 -13.58 11.22 16.55
C PRO A 638 -14.05 12.57 16.02
N GLU A 639 -15.09 12.60 15.19
CA GLU A 639 -15.82 13.83 14.89
C GLU A 639 -16.58 14.31 16.12
N ASP A 640 -16.33 15.55 16.48
CA ASP A 640 -16.89 16.19 17.65
C ASP A 640 -18.33 16.67 17.39
N THR A 641 -19.19 16.42 18.34
CA THR A 641 -20.58 16.90 18.32
C THR A 641 -20.62 18.41 18.58
N GLY A 642 -20.73 19.22 17.53
CA GLY A 642 -21.34 20.56 17.62
C GLY A 642 -20.45 21.78 17.74
N GLY A 643 -19.13 21.67 17.56
CA GLY A 643 -18.24 22.83 17.46
C GLY A 643 -17.90 23.20 16.00
N SER A 644 -17.72 24.48 15.70
CA SER A 644 -17.24 24.89 14.37
C SER A 644 -15.80 24.36 14.16
N LYS A 645 -15.43 24.11 12.90
CA LYS A 645 -14.06 23.64 12.54
C LYS A 645 -12.97 24.58 13.09
N THR A 646 -13.30 25.87 13.26
CA THR A 646 -12.45 26.91 13.83
C THR A 646 -12.18 26.72 15.32
N ASP A 647 -13.14 26.19 16.08
CA ASP A 647 -12.99 25.97 17.54
C ASP A 647 -12.06 24.81 17.85
N LYS A 648 -12.09 23.76 17.04
CA LYS A 648 -11.22 22.58 17.17
C LYS A 648 -9.75 22.94 16.93
N GLU A 649 -9.46 23.68 15.87
CA GLU A 649 -8.10 24.15 15.56
C GLU A 649 -7.54 25.08 16.62
N THR A 650 -8.40 25.94 17.21
CA THR A 650 -8.05 26.82 18.30
C THR A 650 -7.72 26.03 19.57
N GLY A 651 -8.51 24.99 19.88
CA GLY A 651 -8.25 24.07 20.99
C GLY A 651 -6.86 23.44 20.88
N ILE A 652 -6.53 22.87 19.70
CA ILE A 652 -5.21 22.26 19.42
C ILE A 652 -4.06 23.28 19.67
N ALA A 653 -4.25 24.53 19.26
CA ALA A 653 -3.22 25.56 19.46
C ALA A 653 -2.99 25.87 20.94
N TYR A 654 -4.05 25.92 21.75
CA TYR A 654 -3.92 26.15 23.20
C TYR A 654 -3.36 24.94 23.94
N HIS A 655 -3.65 23.68 23.54
CA HIS A 655 -3.00 22.48 24.09
C HIS A 655 -1.51 22.51 23.79
N ALA A 656 -1.11 22.75 22.53
CA ALA A 656 0.30 22.86 22.15
C ALA A 656 1.05 23.97 22.88
N PHE A 657 0.34 25.08 23.22
CA PHE A 657 0.87 26.14 24.06
C PHE A 657 1.15 25.65 25.48
N LEU A 658 0.17 25.02 26.14
CA LEU A 658 0.29 24.55 27.53
C LEU A 658 1.27 23.39 27.69
N GLU A 659 1.41 22.55 26.68
CA GLU A 659 2.44 21.50 26.63
C GLU A 659 3.86 22.07 26.82
N ARG A 660 4.11 23.30 26.36
CA ARG A 660 5.44 23.93 26.37
C ARG A 660 5.61 25.04 27.38
N ALA A 661 4.57 25.40 28.10
CA ALA A 661 4.53 26.51 29.03
C ALA A 661 5.31 26.20 30.32
N ASP A 662 6.11 27.18 30.77
CA ASP A 662 6.65 27.18 32.13
C ASP A 662 5.64 27.88 33.06
N PHE A 663 4.89 27.06 33.83
CA PHE A 663 3.86 27.56 34.75
C PHE A 663 4.41 28.40 35.92
N PHE A 664 5.73 28.45 36.10
CA PHE A 664 6.39 29.16 37.20
C PHE A 664 7.08 30.47 36.77
N ALA A 665 7.12 30.73 35.49
CA ALA A 665 7.58 31.97 34.90
C ALA A 665 6.49 33.07 35.01
N PRO A 666 6.85 34.37 34.95
CA PRO A 666 5.87 35.44 34.84
C PRO A 666 4.95 35.25 33.66
N PRO A 667 3.61 35.23 33.86
CA PRO A 667 2.63 34.83 32.83
C PRO A 667 2.75 35.59 31.50
N GLU A 668 2.92 36.91 31.57
CA GLU A 668 3.02 37.78 30.37
C GLU A 668 4.30 37.48 29.58
N ARG A 669 5.42 37.29 30.29
CA ARG A 669 6.71 37.01 29.68
C ARG A 669 6.72 35.61 29.05
N GLU A 670 6.10 34.64 29.67
CA GLU A 670 6.03 33.30 29.19
C GLU A 670 5.11 33.18 27.98
N ALA A 671 3.95 33.84 28.01
CA ALA A 671 3.06 33.93 26.89
C ALA A 671 3.73 34.52 25.66
N GLU A 672 4.51 35.59 25.83
CA GLU A 672 5.26 36.22 24.74
C GLU A 672 6.37 35.30 24.20
N ARG A 673 7.09 34.61 25.10
CA ARG A 673 8.15 33.65 24.71
C ARG A 673 7.62 32.54 23.81
N ILE A 674 6.50 31.92 24.20
CA ILE A 674 5.94 30.81 23.45
C ILE A 674 5.27 31.30 22.16
N PHE A 675 4.60 32.44 22.22
CA PHE A 675 4.01 33.03 21.01
C PHE A 675 5.09 33.32 19.96
N ALA A 676 6.20 33.98 20.35
CA ALA A 676 7.32 34.23 19.43
C ALA A 676 8.00 32.95 18.93
N LEU A 677 8.03 31.88 19.75
CA LEU A 677 8.49 30.58 19.32
C LEU A 677 7.60 29.99 18.22
N PHE A 678 6.26 30.08 18.40
CA PHE A 678 5.30 29.53 17.42
C PHE A 678 5.24 30.37 16.15
N GLU A 679 5.39 31.70 16.23
CA GLU A 679 5.51 32.54 15.04
C GLU A 679 6.66 32.07 14.12
N LYS A 680 7.75 31.56 14.69
CA LYS A 680 8.91 31.05 13.92
C LYS A 680 8.79 29.60 13.49
N THR A 681 8.16 28.74 14.30
CA THR A 681 8.18 27.28 14.09
C THR A 681 6.86 26.69 13.61
N ARG A 682 5.75 27.31 13.99
CA ARG A 682 4.36 26.87 13.69
C ARG A 682 3.43 28.07 13.53
N PRO A 683 3.59 28.88 12.47
CA PRO A 683 2.81 30.12 12.28
C PRO A 683 1.31 29.87 12.22
N GLU A 684 0.87 28.69 11.76
CA GLU A 684 -0.54 28.25 11.73
C GLU A 684 -1.15 28.15 13.15
N LEU A 685 -0.39 27.71 14.14
CA LEU A 685 -0.84 27.69 15.54
C LEU A 685 -0.79 29.09 16.17
N ALA A 686 0.25 29.86 15.88
CA ALA A 686 0.38 31.24 16.37
C ALA A 686 -0.82 32.12 15.95
N ALA A 687 -1.31 31.95 14.73
CA ALA A 687 -2.48 32.68 14.21
C ALA A 687 -3.79 32.41 15.00
N LYS A 688 -3.89 31.31 15.74
CA LYS A 688 -5.05 30.92 16.55
C LYS A 688 -4.91 31.31 18.03
N LEU A 689 -3.75 31.75 18.46
CA LEU A 689 -3.44 32.08 19.84
C LEU A 689 -3.62 33.60 20.10
N ASN A 690 -4.15 33.93 21.30
CA ASN A 690 -4.22 35.28 21.77
C ASN A 690 -3.28 35.47 22.98
N ARG A 691 -2.31 36.36 22.88
CA ARG A 691 -1.27 36.61 23.91
C ARG A 691 -1.85 36.96 25.26
N GLN A 692 -2.89 37.84 25.29
CA GLN A 692 -3.52 38.22 26.54
C GLN A 692 -4.26 37.07 27.20
N LYS A 693 -4.95 36.24 26.39
CA LYS A 693 -5.63 35.05 26.86
C LYS A 693 -4.62 34.01 27.39
N MET A 694 -3.50 33.80 26.68
CA MET A 694 -2.41 32.92 27.13
C MET A 694 -1.87 33.34 28.49
N ALA A 695 -1.58 34.65 28.71
CA ALA A 695 -1.12 35.15 29.98
C ALA A 695 -2.15 34.98 31.11
N ARG A 696 -3.45 35.19 30.82
CA ARG A 696 -4.54 34.95 31.77
C ARG A 696 -4.70 33.49 32.14
N ILE A 697 -4.51 32.55 31.20
CA ILE A 697 -4.52 31.11 31.49
C ILE A 697 -3.37 30.76 32.42
N LEU A 698 -2.16 31.23 32.13
CA LEU A 698 -0.95 30.95 32.97
C LEU A 698 -1.10 31.58 34.38
N ALA A 699 -1.88 32.64 34.53
CA ALA A 699 -2.12 33.30 35.82
C ALA A 699 -3.13 32.57 36.71
N PHE A 700 -3.70 31.39 36.29
CA PHE A 700 -4.60 30.65 37.17
C PHE A 700 -3.92 30.23 38.45
N PRO A 701 -4.55 30.41 39.62
CA PRO A 701 -3.99 29.95 40.92
C PRO A 701 -3.64 28.47 40.94
N LEU A 702 -4.36 27.65 40.17
CA LEU A 702 -4.12 26.19 40.02
C LEU A 702 -2.66 25.93 39.63
N PHE A 703 -2.16 26.65 38.61
CA PHE A 703 -0.78 26.42 38.12
C PHE A 703 0.27 26.92 39.13
N GLY A 704 -0.01 27.96 39.86
CA GLY A 704 0.85 28.44 40.95
C GLY A 704 1.01 27.44 42.09
N ASN A 705 -0.04 26.67 42.37
CA ASN A 705 -0.07 25.61 43.41
C ASN A 705 0.73 24.36 43.01
N LEU A 706 1.17 24.26 41.73
CA LEU A 706 1.98 23.14 41.28
C LEU A 706 3.45 23.22 41.68
N ARG A 707 3.87 24.27 42.38
CA ARG A 707 5.25 24.38 42.89
C ARG A 707 5.56 23.21 43.86
N GLY A 708 6.65 22.50 43.57
CA GLY A 708 7.03 21.31 44.31
C GLY A 708 6.45 20.00 43.84
N PHE A 709 5.60 20.01 42.78
CA PHE A 709 5.19 18.83 42.04
C PHE A 709 6.14 18.56 40.87
N THR A 710 6.33 17.28 40.56
CA THR A 710 6.91 16.84 39.29
C THR A 710 5.83 16.83 38.24
N LEU A 711 6.04 17.54 37.13
CA LEU A 711 5.04 17.72 36.08
C LEU A 711 5.31 16.80 34.89
N TYR A 712 4.28 16.02 34.50
CA TYR A 712 4.27 15.18 33.30
C TYR A 712 3.22 15.73 32.35
N ARG A 713 3.59 16.08 31.11
CA ARG A 713 2.73 16.63 30.07
C ARG A 713 2.44 15.58 29.04
N GLU A 714 1.21 15.56 28.54
CA GLU A 714 0.76 14.58 27.54
C GLU A 714 1.19 13.15 27.96
N GLN A 715 0.93 12.83 29.23
CA GLN A 715 1.39 11.55 29.79
C GLN A 715 0.52 10.41 29.29
N GLU A 716 1.06 9.64 28.34
CA GLU A 716 0.40 8.44 27.83
C GLU A 716 0.34 7.33 28.87
N PHE A 717 -0.74 6.58 28.86
CA PHE A 717 -0.90 5.38 29.70
C PHE A 717 -1.61 4.25 28.94
N LEU A 718 -1.38 3.04 29.39
CA LEU A 718 -2.08 1.83 28.99
C LEU A 718 -2.47 1.06 30.25
N LEU A 719 -3.76 0.83 30.45
CA LEU A 719 -4.31 0.21 31.65
C LEU A 719 -5.27 -0.91 31.27
N SER A 720 -5.20 -2.04 31.96
CA SER A 720 -6.20 -3.10 31.85
C SER A 720 -7.28 -2.92 32.92
N LEU A 721 -8.54 -2.89 32.46
CA LEU A 721 -9.72 -2.77 33.32
C LEU A 721 -10.76 -3.83 32.91
N PRO A 722 -11.54 -4.39 33.88
CA PRO A 722 -12.59 -5.32 33.53
C PRO A 722 -13.72 -4.65 32.75
N ALA A 723 -14.29 -5.37 31.80
CA ALA A 723 -15.29 -4.85 30.86
C ALA A 723 -16.53 -4.31 31.57
N ASN A 724 -16.97 -4.96 32.66
CA ASN A 724 -18.11 -4.51 33.49
C ASN A 724 -17.87 -3.16 34.18
N ALA A 725 -16.62 -2.75 34.38
CA ALA A 725 -16.27 -1.43 34.88
C ALA A 725 -16.34 -0.33 33.77
N LEU A 726 -16.33 -0.72 32.51
CA LEU A 726 -16.26 0.21 31.35
C LEU A 726 -17.56 0.28 30.56
N PHE A 727 -18.26 -0.86 30.44
CA PHE A 727 -19.44 -1.05 29.62
C PHE A 727 -20.59 -1.67 30.42
N ALA A 728 -21.81 -1.52 29.92
CA ALA A 728 -23.00 -2.18 30.50
C ALA A 728 -23.01 -3.67 30.11
N THR A 729 -22.17 -4.47 30.74
CA THR A 729 -22.03 -5.92 30.51
C THR A 729 -21.75 -6.63 31.84
N ASP A 730 -22.12 -7.90 31.93
CA ASP A 730 -21.78 -8.76 33.09
C ASP A 730 -20.42 -9.44 32.92
N SER A 731 -19.72 -9.21 31.81
CA SER A 731 -18.41 -9.82 31.58
C SER A 731 -17.30 -9.12 32.36
N GLU A 732 -16.43 -9.94 32.96
CA GLU A 732 -15.21 -9.51 33.65
C GLU A 732 -13.97 -9.55 32.75
N ASP A 733 -14.15 -9.75 31.44
CA ASP A 733 -13.02 -9.77 30.50
C ASP A 733 -12.19 -8.49 30.58
N GLU A 734 -10.90 -8.64 30.51
CA GLU A 734 -9.96 -7.53 30.59
C GLU A 734 -9.91 -6.73 29.26
N VAL A 735 -10.14 -5.43 29.37
CA VAL A 735 -10.08 -4.48 28.25
C VAL A 735 -8.89 -3.54 28.44
N LEU A 736 -8.03 -3.46 27.41
CA LEU A 736 -6.93 -2.53 27.38
C LEU A 736 -7.44 -1.11 27.07
N VAL A 737 -7.28 -0.20 28.02
CA VAL A 737 -7.65 1.22 27.88
C VAL A 737 -6.39 2.06 27.69
N GLN A 738 -6.33 2.80 26.59
CA GLN A 738 -5.26 3.77 26.35
C GLN A 738 -5.77 5.20 26.48
N GLY A 739 -4.89 6.12 26.91
CA GLY A 739 -5.18 7.54 26.97
C GLY A 739 -3.92 8.37 27.17
N ALA A 740 -4.08 9.67 27.06
CA ALA A 740 -3.06 10.66 27.40
C ALA A 740 -3.66 11.67 28.38
N ILE A 741 -2.92 11.96 29.44
CA ILE A 741 -3.30 12.97 30.45
C ILE A 741 -2.60 14.27 30.07
N ASP A 742 -3.35 15.35 29.82
CA ASP A 742 -2.80 16.62 29.34
C ASP A 742 -1.72 17.17 30.30
N LEU A 743 -2.01 17.17 31.62
CA LEU A 743 -1.03 17.49 32.66
C LEU A 743 -1.28 16.65 33.93
N LEU A 744 -0.29 15.85 34.29
CA LEU A 744 -0.22 15.11 35.53
C LEU A 744 0.86 15.73 36.43
N ALA A 745 0.49 16.19 37.62
CA ALA A 745 1.39 16.70 38.64
C ALA A 745 1.46 15.72 39.81
N VAL A 746 2.67 15.29 40.21
CA VAL A 746 2.88 14.28 41.24
C VAL A 746 3.80 14.82 42.34
N ARG A 747 3.41 14.65 43.61
CA ARG A 747 4.22 14.99 44.76
C ARG A 747 4.02 13.95 45.87
N GLY A 748 5.00 13.05 46.04
CA GLY A 748 4.91 11.96 47.02
C GLY A 748 3.70 11.03 46.72
N ASP A 749 2.72 10.93 47.62
CA ASP A 749 1.50 10.15 47.52
C ASP A 749 0.29 10.98 47.04
N GLU A 750 0.52 12.09 46.42
CA GLU A 750 -0.49 13.00 45.92
C GLU A 750 -0.32 13.25 44.40
N ALA A 751 -1.41 13.13 43.67
CA ALA A 751 -1.46 13.45 42.24
C ALA A 751 -2.60 14.38 41.90
N LEU A 752 -2.34 15.31 40.98
CA LEU A 752 -3.31 16.23 40.44
C LEU A 752 -3.37 16.03 38.92
N ILE A 753 -4.55 15.66 38.43
CA ILE A 753 -4.84 15.50 37.00
C ILE A 753 -5.50 16.77 36.50
N ILE A 754 -4.99 17.37 35.46
CA ILE A 754 -5.54 18.58 34.85
C ILE A 754 -5.77 18.27 33.37
N ASP A 755 -7.03 18.40 32.94
CA ASP A 755 -7.48 18.20 31.58
C ASP A 755 -7.91 19.54 30.97
N TYR A 756 -7.42 19.85 29.77
CA TYR A 756 -7.70 21.12 29.11
C TYR A 756 -8.84 20.95 28.12
N LYS A 757 -9.81 21.88 28.17
CA LYS A 757 -10.91 21.90 27.21
C LYS A 757 -11.11 23.31 26.65
N TYR A 758 -11.13 23.43 25.31
CA TYR A 758 -11.53 24.66 24.65
C TYR A 758 -13.02 24.57 24.30
N SER A 759 -13.88 25.13 25.11
CA SER A 759 -15.33 24.94 24.99
C SER A 759 -16.13 26.14 25.47
N THR A 760 -17.20 26.47 24.73
CA THR A 760 -18.20 27.47 25.10
C THR A 760 -19.22 26.96 26.12
N HIS A 761 -19.22 25.67 26.44
CA HIS A 761 -20.15 25.04 27.39
C HIS A 761 -19.94 25.49 28.84
N SER A 762 -20.96 25.35 29.67
CA SER A 762 -20.84 25.62 31.10
C SER A 762 -19.99 24.61 31.82
N ASP A 763 -19.41 24.99 32.95
CA ASP A 763 -18.55 24.15 33.76
C ASP A 763 -19.27 22.88 34.27
N GLU A 764 -20.56 23.01 34.62
CA GLU A 764 -21.39 21.86 35.04
C GLU A 764 -21.56 20.84 33.89
N ARG A 765 -21.69 21.34 32.66
CA ARG A 765 -21.80 20.47 31.49
C ARG A 765 -20.47 19.77 31.18
N LEU A 766 -19.34 20.48 31.29
CA LEU A 766 -18.02 19.89 31.12
C LEU A 766 -17.76 18.79 32.19
N VAL A 767 -18.08 19.04 33.44
CA VAL A 767 -17.97 18.02 34.48
C VAL A 767 -18.80 16.78 34.13
N ARG A 768 -20.06 16.96 33.75
CA ARG A 768 -20.92 15.83 33.38
C ARG A 768 -20.42 15.06 32.17
N ASP A 769 -19.94 15.77 31.15
CA ASP A 769 -19.53 15.16 29.89
C ASP A 769 -18.16 14.47 30.00
N TYR A 770 -17.27 14.91 30.91
CA TYR A 770 -15.87 14.43 31.00
C TYR A 770 -15.51 13.73 32.33
N ALA A 771 -16.41 13.68 33.33
CA ALA A 771 -16.12 13.02 34.62
C ALA A 771 -15.60 11.60 34.45
N ARG A 772 -16.28 10.80 33.62
CA ARG A 772 -15.90 9.39 33.38
C ARG A 772 -14.49 9.25 32.75
N GLN A 773 -14.07 10.16 31.90
CA GLN A 773 -12.71 10.18 31.35
C GLN A 773 -11.68 10.40 32.46
N LEU A 774 -11.96 11.35 33.36
CA LEU A 774 -11.08 11.67 34.47
C LEU A 774 -11.04 10.57 35.54
N GLU A 775 -12.14 9.82 35.73
CA GLU A 775 -12.15 8.61 36.57
C GLU A 775 -11.22 7.53 35.98
N ILE A 776 -11.23 7.31 34.67
CA ILE A 776 -10.32 6.37 34.00
C ILE A 776 -8.86 6.85 34.16
N TYR A 777 -8.61 8.15 34.02
CA TYR A 777 -7.28 8.72 34.25
C TYR A 777 -6.81 8.53 35.70
N ALA A 778 -7.68 8.76 36.65
CA ALA A 778 -7.40 8.56 38.05
C ALA A 778 -7.12 7.08 38.36
N ALA A 779 -7.91 6.15 37.80
CA ALA A 779 -7.66 4.72 37.93
C ALA A 779 -6.31 4.32 37.34
N ALA A 780 -5.90 4.95 36.20
CA ALA A 780 -4.59 4.72 35.59
C ALA A 780 -3.46 5.19 36.53
N VAL A 781 -3.55 6.42 37.04
CA VAL A 781 -2.55 6.96 37.98
C VAL A 781 -2.49 6.13 39.24
N GLY A 782 -3.65 5.75 39.82
CA GLY A 782 -3.71 4.92 41.03
C GLY A 782 -3.06 3.56 40.84
N LYS A 783 -3.39 2.85 39.78
CA LYS A 783 -2.85 1.49 39.51
C LYS A 783 -1.39 1.51 39.07
N ILE A 784 -1.01 2.43 38.18
CA ILE A 784 0.33 2.44 37.58
C ILE A 784 1.36 3.10 38.49
N ALA A 785 1.04 4.25 39.07
CA ALA A 785 1.93 5.02 39.93
C ALA A 785 1.78 4.68 41.42
N LYS A 786 0.77 3.87 41.78
CA LYS A 786 0.43 3.47 43.19
C LYS A 786 0.18 4.68 44.09
N ILE A 787 -0.51 5.68 43.58
CA ILE A 787 -0.87 6.91 44.27
C ILE A 787 -2.33 6.81 44.73
N GLU A 788 -2.60 7.09 46.02
CA GLU A 788 -3.93 7.01 46.60
C GLU A 788 -4.68 8.33 46.62
N LYS A 789 -3.98 9.46 46.74
CA LYS A 789 -4.58 10.79 46.82
C LYS A 789 -4.58 11.48 45.44
N ILE A 790 -5.67 11.27 44.71
CA ILE A 790 -5.79 11.82 43.37
C ILE A 790 -6.92 12.82 43.31
N SER A 791 -6.67 14.00 42.74
CA SER A 791 -7.67 15.00 42.44
C SER A 791 -7.65 15.37 40.97
N ALA A 792 -8.79 15.73 40.39
CA ALA A 792 -8.94 16.02 39.00
C ALA A 792 -9.60 17.38 38.73
N HIS A 793 -9.12 18.10 37.76
CA HIS A 793 -9.61 19.42 37.38
C HIS A 793 -9.75 19.53 35.85
N ILE A 794 -10.81 20.23 35.43
CA ILE A 794 -10.95 20.67 34.02
C ILE A 794 -10.68 22.17 33.96
N VAL A 795 -9.78 22.57 33.06
CA VAL A 795 -9.51 23.96 32.76
C VAL A 795 -10.19 24.33 31.45
N ASN A 796 -11.24 25.12 31.51
CA ASN A 796 -11.90 25.61 30.31
C ASN A 796 -11.15 26.82 29.74
N LEU A 797 -10.45 26.58 28.66
CA LEU A 797 -9.57 27.56 28.01
C LEU A 797 -10.33 28.66 27.29
N ASP A 798 -11.59 28.45 26.91
CA ASP A 798 -12.40 29.50 26.29
C ASP A 798 -13.00 30.45 27.32
N ARG A 799 -13.64 29.90 28.31
CA ARG A 799 -14.31 30.70 29.35
C ARG A 799 -13.39 31.21 30.45
N LEU A 800 -12.14 30.73 30.45
CA LEU A 800 -11.17 31.05 31.49
C LEU A 800 -11.67 30.68 32.90
N SER A 801 -12.15 29.44 33.04
CA SER A 801 -12.62 28.87 34.31
C SER A 801 -11.86 27.55 34.63
N CYS A 802 -11.83 27.21 35.90
CA CYS A 802 -11.25 25.94 36.39
C CYS A 802 -12.25 25.31 37.36
N VAL A 803 -12.57 24.05 37.14
CA VAL A 803 -13.56 23.32 37.94
C VAL A 803 -12.97 22.03 38.45
N HIS A 804 -13.17 21.73 39.73
CA HIS A 804 -12.84 20.45 40.34
C HIS A 804 -13.87 19.40 39.90
N VAL A 805 -13.39 18.21 39.53
CA VAL A 805 -14.22 17.05 39.17
C VAL A 805 -14.17 16.06 40.30
N PRO A 806 -15.32 15.76 40.95
CA PRO A 806 -15.36 14.71 41.99
C PRO A 806 -15.09 13.35 41.32
N LEU A 807 -14.15 12.61 41.88
CA LEU A 807 -13.81 11.23 41.47
C LEU A 807 -14.61 10.28 42.39
N HIS A 808 -15.33 9.34 41.80
CA HIS A 808 -16.19 8.39 42.53
C HIS A 808 -15.55 7.01 42.64
#